data_d80250b579087515c4496ce6ec2bd5bc
#
_entry.id   d80250b579087515c4496ce6ec2bd5bc
#
_cell.length_a   1.000
_cell.length_b   1.000
_cell.length_c   1.000
_cell.angle_alpha   90.00
_cell.angle_beta   90.00
_cell.angle_gamma   90.00
#
_symmetry.space_group_name_H-M   'P 1'
#
loop_
_entity.id
_entity.type
_entity.pdbx_description
1 polymer ?
#
loop_
_entity_poly.entity_id
_entity_poly.type
_entity_poly.pdbx_seq_one_letter_code
_entity_poly.pdbx_strand_id
1 'polypeptide(L)'
;MKTAFWKADWFFGLIIVVALFAFARMSGFIPGLERWAYDLGVKATSKTPSDKIAVIAIDEQSIANIGRWPWPREVQGKLIDQLAAAKAKVIGNTVFFFEPQKDPGLAYVEKMLDIYNKAYPPAASPDVPGVAPIGGQTPAALAAQPGNPSAEMGQIGKLLAEASVSLNSDVRLAESMKKANNVLLPMVFDQLTYSPAQGRPDKPLPEYVAKNTIGGFSGSGGGFLNGSNVLVPIEQIGVAAAGIGHLNTSLDEDGAVRYEPLVIDYYGQQFPSLSLLLAAKSLNLTAKDVKAVLGESVSVGGKTIRTDDSGQMYTYFYKDRDGRPAFPIDSFFDVYSGKIPAAKYADKIVLIGATATGIGSSQVTPISAQMNPVTTLAHSVSSILQEHFFVQPTWAPFATLGAYLLVALYITMLLPRLGAGMAAGITAGLLVVLFATHLGLMTSAGLWLQLMLPATLLVVGHALLTTKRFLMTERGKEAADLAGAESNRMLGLAFQQQGQLDMAFDKFRKAPLNDEVMENIYSLALDFERRRQFNKAESCFRYMATYNPKFRDIEERLNRAKALSETIILGGSSAARTNASTMVLQGGAQEKPMLGRYQVDKELGKGAMGVVYGGKDPKIGRVVAIKTMALSAEFEAEELVEAKE
;
A
#
# COMPACT_ATOMS: atom_id res chain seq x y z
N MET A 1 -30.83 23.16 -30.65
CA MET A 1 -29.85 22.22 -31.23
C MET A 1 -29.70 21.03 -30.29
N LYS A 2 -29.99 19.80 -30.73
CA LYS A 2 -29.74 18.60 -29.93
C LYS A 2 -28.23 18.47 -29.75
N THR A 3 -27.71 18.67 -28.52
CA THR A 3 -26.31 18.45 -28.22
C THR A 3 -25.98 17.00 -28.55
N ALA A 4 -24.93 16.80 -29.35
CA ALA A 4 -24.49 15.46 -29.74
C ALA A 4 -24.25 14.62 -28.47
N PHE A 5 -24.83 13.42 -28.38
CA PHE A 5 -24.86 12.59 -27.17
C PHE A 5 -23.46 12.30 -26.60
N TRP A 6 -22.41 12.26 -27.45
CA TRP A 6 -21.03 12.07 -27.03
C TRP A 6 -20.44 13.25 -26.24
N LYS A 7 -21.09 14.44 -26.27
CA LYS A 7 -20.71 15.59 -25.45
C LYS A 7 -21.34 15.57 -24.06
N ALA A 8 -22.32 14.69 -23.83
CA ALA A 8 -23.01 14.58 -22.56
C ALA A 8 -22.09 14.05 -21.44
N ASP A 9 -22.24 14.58 -20.24
CA ASP A 9 -21.43 14.22 -19.10
C ASP A 9 -21.62 12.76 -18.70
N TRP A 10 -22.86 12.24 -18.77
CA TRP A 10 -23.14 10.83 -18.48
C TRP A 10 -22.39 9.88 -19.43
N PHE A 11 -22.28 10.23 -20.72
CA PHE A 11 -21.57 9.40 -21.70
C PHE A 11 -20.06 9.41 -21.45
N PHE A 12 -19.50 10.57 -21.13
CA PHE A 12 -18.10 10.67 -20.73
C PHE A 12 -17.82 9.89 -19.44
N GLY A 13 -18.73 9.96 -18.45
CA GLY A 13 -18.66 9.14 -17.24
C GLY A 13 -18.67 7.65 -17.54
N LEU A 14 -19.52 7.20 -18.48
CA LEU A 14 -19.55 5.80 -18.91
C LEU A 14 -18.23 5.35 -19.56
N ILE A 15 -17.63 6.22 -20.39
CA ILE A 15 -16.30 5.93 -20.96
C ILE A 15 -15.26 5.74 -19.86
N ILE A 16 -15.25 6.60 -18.84
CA ILE A 16 -14.33 6.47 -17.71
C ILE A 16 -14.52 5.13 -16.98
N VAL A 17 -15.78 4.76 -16.71
CA VAL A 17 -16.13 3.49 -16.05
C VAL A 17 -15.58 2.30 -16.85
N VAL A 18 -15.86 2.24 -18.15
CA VAL A 18 -15.41 1.13 -19.00
C VAL A 18 -13.87 1.12 -19.13
N ALA A 19 -13.27 2.28 -19.35
CA ALA A 19 -11.82 2.41 -19.52
C ALA A 19 -11.07 1.99 -18.23
N LEU A 20 -11.56 2.42 -17.06
CA LEU A 20 -10.92 2.06 -15.79
C LEU A 20 -11.09 0.57 -15.48
N PHE A 21 -12.24 -0.03 -15.78
CA PHE A 21 -12.43 -1.47 -15.64
C PHE A 21 -11.48 -2.27 -16.54
N ALA A 22 -11.34 -1.87 -17.80
CA ALA A 22 -10.38 -2.47 -18.72
C ALA A 22 -8.93 -2.28 -18.25
N PHE A 23 -8.56 -1.06 -17.82
CA PHE A 23 -7.25 -0.77 -17.26
C PHE A 23 -6.93 -1.64 -16.04
N ALA A 24 -7.88 -1.81 -15.12
CA ALA A 24 -7.72 -2.64 -13.94
C ALA A 24 -7.45 -4.12 -14.26
N ARG A 25 -7.95 -4.61 -15.40
CA ARG A 25 -7.70 -5.99 -15.87
C ARG A 25 -6.37 -6.16 -16.57
N MET A 26 -5.83 -5.09 -17.14
CA MET A 26 -4.59 -5.12 -17.94
C MET A 26 -3.36 -4.68 -17.15
N SER A 27 -3.53 -3.99 -16.04
CA SER A 27 -2.44 -3.43 -15.23
C SER A 27 -2.40 -4.04 -13.83
N GLY A 28 -1.20 -4.18 -13.28
CA GLY A 28 -0.99 -4.55 -11.86
C GLY A 28 -1.26 -3.42 -10.87
N PHE A 29 -1.69 -2.23 -11.33
CA PHE A 29 -1.87 -1.06 -10.46
C PHE A 29 -2.98 -1.25 -9.42
N ILE A 30 -4.17 -1.69 -9.83
CA ILE A 30 -5.29 -1.92 -8.91
C ILE A 30 -4.98 -3.07 -7.93
N PRO A 31 -4.48 -4.25 -8.38
CA PRO A 31 -3.98 -5.28 -7.46
C PRO A 31 -2.94 -4.76 -6.47
N GLY A 32 -2.03 -3.88 -6.90
CA GLY A 32 -1.06 -3.23 -5.99
C GLY A 32 -1.71 -2.36 -4.91
N LEU A 33 -2.74 -1.58 -5.26
CA LEU A 33 -3.53 -0.82 -4.30
C LEU A 33 -4.32 -1.72 -3.34
N GLU A 34 -4.85 -2.84 -3.81
CA GLU A 34 -5.55 -3.82 -2.96
C GLU A 34 -4.60 -4.44 -1.93
N ARG A 35 -3.37 -4.80 -2.34
CA ARG A 35 -2.34 -5.30 -1.43
C ARG A 35 -1.92 -4.25 -0.39
N TRP A 36 -1.72 -3.01 -0.82
CA TRP A 36 -1.45 -1.90 0.10
C TRP A 36 -2.58 -1.70 1.13
N ALA A 37 -3.84 -1.75 0.69
CA ALA A 37 -5.00 -1.62 1.56
C ALA A 37 -5.13 -2.82 2.52
N TYR A 38 -4.83 -4.04 2.04
CA TYR A 38 -4.75 -5.24 2.86
C TYR A 38 -3.71 -5.07 3.98
N ASP A 39 -2.49 -4.65 3.64
CA ASP A 39 -1.42 -4.43 4.63
C ASP A 39 -1.79 -3.36 5.66
N LEU A 40 -2.49 -2.30 5.22
CA LEU A 40 -3.04 -1.29 6.13
C LEU A 40 -4.08 -1.90 7.08
N GLY A 41 -4.96 -2.76 6.57
CA GLY A 41 -5.94 -3.51 7.36
C GLY A 41 -5.28 -4.43 8.38
N VAL A 42 -4.26 -5.19 7.99
CA VAL A 42 -3.47 -6.02 8.92
C VAL A 42 -2.82 -5.14 10.01
N LYS A 43 -2.22 -4.02 9.63
CA LYS A 43 -1.66 -3.05 10.58
C LYS A 43 -2.69 -2.43 11.52
N ALA A 44 -3.95 -2.36 11.13
CA ALA A 44 -5.02 -1.84 11.99
C ALA A 44 -5.50 -2.85 13.04
N THR A 45 -5.25 -4.15 12.85
CA THR A 45 -5.67 -5.21 13.78
C THR A 45 -4.78 -5.30 15.03
N SER A 46 -5.29 -5.89 16.13
CA SER A 46 -4.59 -5.92 17.42
C SER A 46 -4.84 -7.18 18.26
N LYS A 47 -5.06 -8.35 17.62
CA LYS A 47 -5.22 -9.62 18.36
C LYS A 47 -3.90 -10.03 19.04
N THR A 48 -4.01 -10.84 20.09
CA THR A 48 -2.85 -11.38 20.81
C THR A 48 -2.42 -12.73 20.23
N PRO A 49 -1.10 -12.97 20.09
CA PRO A 49 -0.60 -14.28 19.69
C PRO A 49 -0.80 -15.33 20.79
N SER A 50 -0.62 -16.60 20.42
CA SER A 50 -0.56 -17.69 21.39
C SER A 50 0.68 -17.56 22.30
N ASP A 51 0.48 -17.63 23.59
CA ASP A 51 1.54 -17.63 24.61
C ASP A 51 2.32 -18.96 24.66
N LYS A 52 1.84 -19.99 23.96
CA LYS A 52 2.46 -21.32 23.89
C LYS A 52 3.64 -21.40 22.93
N ILE A 53 3.93 -20.36 22.15
CA ILE A 53 4.99 -20.37 21.15
C ILE A 53 6.20 -19.60 21.66
N ALA A 54 7.39 -20.18 21.48
CA ALA A 54 8.67 -19.53 21.73
C ALA A 54 9.63 -19.81 20.58
N VAL A 55 10.48 -18.84 20.26
CA VAL A 55 11.49 -18.94 19.21
C VAL A 55 12.88 -19.01 19.85
N ILE A 56 13.68 -19.97 19.40
CA ILE A 56 15.12 -20.05 19.71
C ILE A 56 15.87 -19.69 18.43
N ALA A 57 16.52 -18.54 18.47
CA ALA A 57 17.15 -17.92 17.31
C ALA A 57 18.62 -18.37 17.17
N ILE A 58 18.97 -18.88 16.00
CA ILE A 58 20.37 -19.02 15.59
C ILE A 58 20.80 -17.63 15.10
N ASP A 59 21.26 -16.83 16.06
CA ASP A 59 21.62 -15.44 15.91
C ASP A 59 23.13 -15.21 15.81
N GLU A 60 23.57 -13.98 15.64
CA GLU A 60 24.97 -13.59 15.58
C GLU A 60 25.73 -13.97 16.86
N GLN A 61 25.09 -13.83 18.03
CA GLN A 61 25.66 -14.21 19.30
C GLN A 61 25.96 -15.72 19.34
N SER A 62 25.03 -16.51 18.82
CA SER A 62 25.19 -17.96 18.75
C SER A 62 26.37 -18.37 17.86
N ILE A 63 26.50 -17.72 16.69
CA ILE A 63 27.62 -17.98 15.76
C ILE A 63 28.96 -17.58 16.38
N ALA A 64 28.99 -16.41 17.03
CA ALA A 64 30.22 -15.92 17.67
C ALA A 64 30.72 -16.83 18.80
N ASN A 65 29.83 -17.50 19.56
CA ASN A 65 30.19 -18.28 20.74
C ASN A 65 30.30 -19.78 20.45
N ILE A 66 29.53 -20.34 19.51
CA ILE A 66 29.58 -21.77 19.18
C ILE A 66 30.61 -22.05 18.07
N GLY A 67 30.76 -21.11 17.15
CA GLY A 67 31.63 -21.20 15.99
C GLY A 67 30.89 -21.05 14.66
N ARG A 68 31.66 -21.24 13.58
CA ARG A 68 31.17 -21.01 12.21
C ARG A 68 30.02 -21.96 11.86
N TRP A 69 28.94 -21.40 11.34
CA TRP A 69 27.81 -22.15 10.76
C TRP A 69 28.19 -22.79 9.41
N PRO A 70 27.70 -24.00 9.04
CA PRO A 70 26.79 -24.85 9.82
C PRO A 70 27.55 -25.64 10.94
N TRP A 71 26.90 -25.71 12.11
CA TRP A 71 27.47 -26.43 13.26
C TRP A 71 27.39 -27.94 13.10
N PRO A 72 28.27 -28.71 13.87
CA PRO A 72 28.09 -30.14 14.01
C PRO A 72 26.69 -30.48 14.52
N ARG A 73 26.11 -31.56 13.99
CA ARG A 73 24.72 -31.98 14.32
C ARG A 73 24.51 -32.22 15.83
N GLU A 74 25.59 -32.59 16.54
CA GLU A 74 25.54 -32.78 17.99
C GLU A 74 25.17 -31.51 18.77
N VAL A 75 25.48 -30.32 18.25
CA VAL A 75 25.06 -29.05 18.84
C VAL A 75 23.55 -28.95 18.85
N GLN A 76 22.91 -29.30 17.72
CA GLN A 76 21.45 -29.37 17.60
C GLN A 76 20.87 -30.47 18.50
N GLY A 77 21.51 -31.67 18.52
CA GLY A 77 21.10 -32.78 19.36
C GLY A 77 21.08 -32.42 20.85
N LYS A 78 22.15 -31.78 21.35
CA LYS A 78 22.21 -31.33 22.74
C LYS A 78 21.10 -30.36 23.12
N LEU A 79 20.77 -29.37 22.26
CA LEU A 79 19.66 -28.47 22.51
C LEU A 79 18.33 -29.24 22.55
N ILE A 80 18.12 -30.19 21.61
CA ILE A 80 16.91 -31.04 21.57
C ILE A 80 16.80 -31.84 22.86
N ASP A 81 17.88 -32.44 23.35
CA ASP A 81 17.89 -33.18 24.61
C ASP A 81 17.52 -32.29 25.81
N GLN A 82 18.05 -31.06 25.88
CA GLN A 82 17.70 -30.08 26.93
C GLN A 82 16.20 -29.71 26.87
N LEU A 83 15.65 -29.46 25.69
CA LEU A 83 14.25 -29.12 25.49
C LEU A 83 13.32 -30.32 25.79
N ALA A 84 13.72 -31.53 25.40
CA ALA A 84 12.98 -32.75 25.71
C ALA A 84 12.96 -33.04 27.21
N ALA A 85 14.09 -32.89 27.89
CA ALA A 85 14.18 -33.03 29.36
C ALA A 85 13.29 -31.98 30.07
N ALA A 86 13.20 -30.79 29.52
CA ALA A 86 12.31 -29.71 29.99
C ALA A 86 10.84 -29.92 29.62
N LYS A 87 10.47 -31.01 28.92
CA LYS A 87 9.11 -31.31 28.47
C LYS A 87 8.53 -30.26 27.56
N ALA A 88 9.32 -29.73 26.62
CA ALA A 88 8.77 -28.95 25.52
C ALA A 88 7.69 -29.76 24.79
N LYS A 89 6.56 -29.14 24.48
CA LYS A 89 5.41 -29.83 23.87
C LYS A 89 5.73 -30.34 22.47
N VAL A 90 6.29 -29.48 21.65
CA VAL A 90 6.71 -29.77 20.26
C VAL A 90 7.93 -28.93 19.95
N ILE A 91 8.86 -29.50 19.20
CA ILE A 91 10.06 -28.81 18.71
C ILE A 91 9.99 -28.75 17.18
N GLY A 92 9.86 -27.58 16.62
CA GLY A 92 9.97 -27.31 15.19
C GLY A 92 11.38 -26.84 14.86
N ASN A 93 12.18 -27.68 14.25
CA ASN A 93 13.52 -27.30 13.82
C ASN A 93 13.48 -26.96 12.33
N THR A 94 13.71 -25.70 11.96
CA THR A 94 13.67 -25.23 10.57
C THR A 94 15.00 -25.40 9.83
N VAL A 95 16.00 -26.00 10.46
CA VAL A 95 17.27 -26.29 9.81
C VAL A 95 17.10 -27.43 8.82
N PHE A 96 17.66 -27.25 7.62
CA PHE A 96 17.62 -28.26 6.57
C PHE A 96 18.71 -29.32 6.77
N PHE A 97 18.32 -30.58 6.80
CA PHE A 97 19.19 -31.73 6.92
C PHE A 97 19.13 -32.59 5.64
N PHE A 98 19.28 -31.95 4.49
CA PHE A 98 19.13 -32.60 3.19
C PHE A 98 20.40 -33.33 2.72
N GLU A 99 21.53 -33.06 3.35
CA GLU A 99 22.82 -33.67 3.04
C GLU A 99 23.46 -34.25 4.29
N PRO A 100 24.15 -35.40 4.18
CA PRO A 100 24.91 -35.96 5.30
C PRO A 100 26.04 -35.03 5.72
N GLN A 101 26.26 -34.89 7.03
CA GLN A 101 27.42 -34.20 7.56
C GLN A 101 28.62 -35.15 7.59
N LYS A 102 29.51 -35.00 6.63
CA LYS A 102 30.73 -35.84 6.54
C LYS A 102 31.84 -35.31 7.46
N ASP A 103 32.16 -36.07 8.49
CA ASP A 103 33.40 -35.88 9.24
C ASP A 103 34.56 -36.53 8.45
N PRO A 104 35.68 -35.82 8.17
CA PRO A 104 36.81 -36.39 7.44
C PRO A 104 37.40 -37.61 8.11
N GLY A 105 37.38 -37.66 9.46
CA GLY A 105 37.91 -38.80 10.25
C GLY A 105 36.99 -40.03 10.17
N LEU A 106 35.67 -39.82 10.11
CA LEU A 106 34.68 -40.90 10.03
C LEU A 106 34.92 -41.81 8.82
N ALA A 107 35.22 -41.24 7.65
CA ALA A 107 35.49 -42.03 6.45
C ALA A 107 36.70 -42.99 6.59
N TYR A 108 37.71 -42.59 7.37
CA TYR A 108 38.85 -43.47 7.68
C TYR A 108 38.48 -44.53 8.70
N VAL A 109 37.69 -44.18 9.73
CA VAL A 109 37.21 -45.12 10.75
C VAL A 109 36.30 -46.16 10.13
N GLU A 110 35.37 -45.78 9.27
CA GLU A 110 34.49 -46.70 8.53
C GLU A 110 35.28 -47.64 7.62
N LYS A 111 36.31 -47.14 6.94
CA LYS A 111 37.19 -47.95 6.11
C LYS A 111 38.00 -48.97 6.97
N MET A 112 38.50 -48.52 8.12
CA MET A 112 39.22 -49.43 9.06
C MET A 112 38.26 -50.45 9.62
N LEU A 113 37.04 -50.08 9.98
CA LEU A 113 35.99 -50.99 10.47
C LEU A 113 35.58 -52.00 9.39
N ASP A 114 35.47 -51.60 8.14
CA ASP A 114 35.18 -52.52 7.02
C ASP A 114 36.31 -53.54 6.82
N ILE A 115 37.57 -53.11 6.87
CA ILE A 115 38.76 -54.01 6.84
C ILE A 115 38.71 -54.97 8.03
N TYR A 116 38.44 -54.48 9.26
CA TYR A 116 38.32 -55.28 10.45
C TYR A 116 37.21 -56.32 10.33
N ASN A 117 36.00 -55.93 9.92
CA ASN A 117 34.84 -56.82 9.76
C ASN A 117 35.02 -57.86 8.64
N LYS A 118 35.82 -57.54 7.62
CA LYS A 118 36.23 -58.54 6.59
C LYS A 118 37.21 -59.57 7.12
N ALA A 119 38.13 -59.15 8.00
CA ALA A 119 39.09 -60.04 8.64
C ALA A 119 38.45 -60.87 9.77
N TYR A 120 37.50 -60.27 10.50
CA TYR A 120 36.83 -60.87 11.66
C TYR A 120 35.31 -60.63 11.54
N PRO A 121 34.58 -61.37 10.68
CA PRO A 121 33.17 -61.17 10.51
C PRO A 121 32.41 -61.40 11.82
N PRO A 122 31.46 -60.54 12.17
CA PRO A 122 30.64 -60.72 13.37
C PRO A 122 29.92 -62.05 13.27
N ALA A 123 29.91 -62.83 14.40
CA ALA A 123 29.21 -64.10 14.47
C ALA A 123 27.79 -63.94 14.00
N ALA A 124 27.35 -64.75 13.01
CA ALA A 124 26.00 -64.76 12.53
C ALA A 124 25.04 -64.97 13.72
N SER A 125 24.08 -64.08 13.87
CA SER A 125 23.01 -64.26 14.86
C SER A 125 22.36 -65.64 14.67
N PRO A 126 22.12 -66.41 15.76
CA PRO A 126 21.55 -67.73 15.64
C PRO A 126 20.21 -67.69 14.92
N ASP A 127 20.07 -68.57 13.97
CA ASP A 127 18.97 -68.77 13.03
C ASP A 127 17.57 -68.60 13.65
N VAL A 128 16.73 -67.90 12.91
CA VAL A 128 15.27 -68.04 13.03
C VAL A 128 14.92 -69.41 12.40
N PRO A 129 14.31 -70.37 13.11
CA PRO A 129 13.96 -71.67 12.53
C PRO A 129 12.86 -71.53 11.50
N GLY A 130 13.12 -71.90 10.23
CA GLY A 130 12.02 -72.10 9.30
C GLY A 130 12.26 -71.94 7.80
N VAL A 131 13.46 -71.94 7.26
CA VAL A 131 13.63 -72.12 5.80
C VAL A 131 14.75 -73.12 5.51
N ALA A 132 14.39 -74.28 4.97
CA ALA A 132 15.30 -75.31 4.48
C ALA A 132 15.96 -74.86 3.16
N PRO A 133 17.28 -75.07 2.95
CA PRO A 133 17.97 -74.76 1.70
C PRO A 133 17.68 -75.85 0.66
N ILE A 134 17.19 -75.45 -0.51
CA ILE A 134 17.15 -76.30 -1.69
C ILE A 134 18.56 -76.37 -2.29
N GLY A 135 19.06 -77.59 -2.46
CA GLY A 135 20.40 -77.90 -2.79
C GLY A 135 20.91 -77.40 -4.16
N GLY A 136 22.21 -77.14 -4.18
CA GLY A 136 23.03 -76.90 -5.33
C GLY A 136 24.49 -76.90 -4.91
N GLN A 137 25.22 -77.97 -5.19
CA GLN A 137 26.67 -78.11 -4.94
C GLN A 137 27.46 -77.06 -5.74
N THR A 138 28.27 -76.30 -5.06
CA THR A 138 29.38 -75.53 -5.65
C THR A 138 30.69 -75.89 -4.98
N PRO A 139 31.82 -75.94 -5.76
CA PRO A 139 33.12 -76.48 -5.30
C PRO A 139 33.74 -75.65 -4.19
N ALA A 140 34.30 -76.35 -3.21
CA ALA A 140 35.07 -75.76 -2.11
C ALA A 140 36.24 -74.92 -2.60
N ALA A 141 36.05 -73.62 -2.65
CA ALA A 141 37.19 -72.68 -2.54
C ALA A 141 37.49 -72.60 -1.03
N LEU A 142 38.75 -72.83 -0.65
CA LEU A 142 39.27 -72.68 0.70
C LEU A 142 38.88 -71.33 1.28
N ALA A 143 37.76 -71.27 1.95
CA ALA A 143 37.43 -70.15 2.84
C ALA A 143 38.33 -70.34 4.07
N ALA A 144 39.30 -69.47 4.23
CA ALA A 144 40.03 -69.32 5.48
C ALA A 144 38.97 -69.16 6.58
N GLN A 145 38.93 -70.07 7.57
CA GLN A 145 38.09 -69.91 8.73
C GLN A 145 38.38 -68.57 9.37
N PRO A 146 37.36 -67.69 9.59
CA PRO A 146 37.65 -66.43 10.26
C PRO A 146 38.27 -66.72 11.63
N GLY A 147 39.51 -66.32 11.81
CA GLY A 147 40.20 -66.47 13.08
C GLY A 147 39.48 -65.70 14.18
N ASN A 148 39.28 -66.26 15.33
CA ASN A 148 38.85 -65.48 16.50
C ASN A 148 39.86 -64.34 16.75
N PRO A 149 39.43 -63.09 16.83
CA PRO A 149 40.34 -61.98 17.07
C PRO A 149 41.03 -62.16 18.42
N SER A 150 42.33 -61.79 18.50
CA SER A 150 42.98 -61.67 19.82
C SER A 150 42.21 -60.67 20.69
N ALA A 151 42.42 -60.72 22.01
CA ALA A 151 41.73 -59.79 22.93
C ALA A 151 41.99 -58.34 22.56
N GLU A 152 43.20 -57.98 22.10
CA GLU A 152 43.60 -56.66 21.66
C GLU A 152 42.86 -56.27 20.32
N MET A 153 42.80 -57.17 19.38
CA MET A 153 42.08 -56.94 18.10
C MET A 153 40.57 -56.80 18.35
N GLY A 154 40.03 -57.58 19.31
CA GLY A 154 38.64 -57.42 19.75
C GLY A 154 38.36 -56.05 20.38
N GLN A 155 39.32 -55.50 21.15
CA GLN A 155 39.25 -54.15 21.68
C GLN A 155 39.32 -53.09 20.56
N ILE A 156 40.20 -53.25 19.57
CA ILE A 156 40.33 -52.38 18.43
C ILE A 156 39.00 -52.36 17.64
N GLY A 157 38.39 -53.53 17.40
CA GLY A 157 37.07 -53.59 16.74
C GLY A 157 35.97 -52.83 17.49
N LYS A 158 35.94 -52.96 18.83
CA LYS A 158 35.03 -52.20 19.69
C LYS A 158 35.28 -50.70 19.60
N LEU A 159 36.53 -50.27 19.70
CA LEU A 159 36.91 -48.85 19.60
C LEU A 159 36.58 -48.27 18.24
N LEU A 160 36.79 -48.99 17.14
CA LEU A 160 36.40 -48.58 15.80
C LEU A 160 34.88 -48.44 15.66
N ALA A 161 34.12 -49.38 16.21
CA ALA A 161 32.66 -49.31 16.22
C ALA A 161 32.15 -48.13 17.06
N GLU A 162 32.72 -47.91 18.25
CA GLU A 162 32.40 -46.76 19.09
C GLU A 162 32.79 -45.43 18.40
N ALA A 163 33.96 -45.38 17.77
CA ALA A 163 34.40 -44.20 17.02
C ALA A 163 33.51 -43.90 15.82
N SER A 164 33.07 -44.94 15.08
CA SER A 164 32.17 -44.74 13.94
C SER A 164 30.83 -44.15 14.36
N VAL A 165 30.28 -44.54 15.50
CA VAL A 165 29.04 -43.95 16.04
C VAL A 165 29.30 -42.56 16.62
N SER A 166 30.39 -42.37 17.37
CA SER A 166 30.69 -41.09 18.04
C SER A 166 31.08 -39.98 17.07
N LEU A 167 31.73 -40.30 15.95
CA LEU A 167 32.07 -39.35 14.88
C LEU A 167 30.91 -39.12 13.90
N ASN A 168 29.89 -39.98 13.90
CA ASN A 168 28.69 -39.78 13.05
C ASN A 168 27.70 -38.85 13.73
N SER A 169 27.89 -37.57 13.50
CA SER A 169 27.03 -36.51 14.08
C SER A 169 25.56 -36.61 13.65
N ASP A 170 25.28 -37.14 12.45
CA ASP A 170 23.89 -37.34 11.97
C ASP A 170 23.18 -38.43 12.80
N VAL A 171 23.86 -39.52 13.15
CA VAL A 171 23.31 -40.58 14.03
C VAL A 171 23.01 -40.02 15.43
N ARG A 172 23.93 -39.22 16.00
CA ARG A 172 23.75 -38.61 17.33
C ARG A 172 22.54 -37.68 17.37
N LEU A 173 22.35 -36.86 16.32
CA LEU A 173 21.16 -36.02 16.19
C LEU A 173 19.89 -36.88 16.10
N ALA A 174 19.92 -37.93 15.27
CA ALA A 174 18.80 -38.84 15.12
C ALA A 174 18.41 -39.52 16.44
N GLU A 175 19.39 -39.95 17.26
CA GLU A 175 19.15 -40.52 18.60
C GLU A 175 18.46 -39.51 19.53
N SER A 176 18.98 -38.28 19.61
CA SER A 176 18.34 -37.21 20.39
C SER A 176 16.89 -36.95 19.95
N MET A 177 16.66 -36.91 18.64
CA MET A 177 15.30 -36.69 18.08
C MET A 177 14.37 -37.89 18.38
N LYS A 178 14.86 -39.11 18.23
CA LYS A 178 14.09 -40.32 18.53
C LYS A 178 13.72 -40.38 20.01
N LYS A 179 14.64 -40.03 20.91
CA LYS A 179 14.41 -39.95 22.36
C LYS A 179 13.39 -38.87 22.70
N ALA A 180 13.44 -37.70 22.04
CA ALA A 180 12.52 -36.62 22.26
C ALA A 180 11.09 -36.93 21.72
N ASN A 181 10.98 -37.63 20.61
CA ASN A 181 9.73 -38.08 19.94
C ASN A 181 8.71 -36.96 19.68
N ASN A 182 9.18 -35.71 19.63
CA ASN A 182 8.32 -34.52 19.39
C ASN A 182 8.97 -33.50 18.45
N VAL A 183 10.04 -33.88 17.73
CA VAL A 183 10.75 -33.01 16.80
C VAL A 183 10.14 -33.13 15.40
N LEU A 184 9.74 -32.01 14.84
CA LEU A 184 9.25 -31.90 13.45
C LEU A 184 10.30 -31.23 12.58
N LEU A 185 10.46 -31.73 11.37
CA LEU A 185 11.44 -31.28 10.39
C LEU A 185 10.78 -30.73 9.12
N PRO A 186 11.46 -29.82 8.42
CA PRO A 186 11.03 -29.32 7.13
C PRO A 186 11.39 -30.24 5.98
N MET A 187 10.55 -30.25 4.95
CA MET A 187 10.89 -30.57 3.57
C MET A 187 10.55 -29.37 2.69
N VAL A 188 11.09 -29.31 1.49
CA VAL A 188 10.86 -28.19 0.56
C VAL A 188 10.62 -28.72 -0.84
N PHE A 189 9.61 -28.22 -1.51
CA PHE A 189 9.41 -28.38 -2.94
C PHE A 189 10.11 -27.24 -3.67
N ASP A 190 11.02 -27.58 -4.58
CA ASP A 190 11.84 -26.59 -5.30
C ASP A 190 11.00 -25.73 -6.24
N GLN A 191 9.97 -26.32 -6.85
CA GLN A 191 9.07 -25.63 -7.77
C GLN A 191 7.63 -25.79 -7.31
N LEU A 192 6.89 -24.68 -7.30
CA LEU A 192 5.45 -24.63 -7.03
C LEU A 192 4.72 -24.10 -8.26
N THR A 193 3.61 -24.74 -8.60
CA THR A 193 2.76 -24.34 -9.72
C THR A 193 1.28 -24.56 -9.39
N TYR A 194 0.40 -23.79 -10.02
CA TYR A 194 -1.05 -24.01 -9.96
C TYR A 194 -1.54 -25.09 -10.95
N SER A 195 -0.69 -25.51 -11.86
CA SER A 195 -1.03 -26.56 -12.81
C SER A 195 -0.74 -27.93 -12.21
N PRO A 196 -1.66 -28.92 -12.30
CA PRO A 196 -1.42 -30.27 -11.81
C PRO A 196 -0.16 -30.88 -12.43
N ALA A 197 0.65 -31.51 -11.59
CA ALA A 197 1.82 -32.25 -12.06
C ALA A 197 1.37 -33.42 -12.94
N GLN A 198 1.94 -33.54 -14.12
CA GLN A 198 1.65 -34.63 -15.05
C GLN A 198 2.68 -35.75 -14.92
N GLY A 199 2.22 -37.00 -15.01
CA GLY A 199 3.09 -38.16 -14.97
C GLY A 199 3.34 -38.71 -13.57
N ARG A 200 4.55 -39.21 -13.35
CA ARG A 200 5.02 -39.76 -12.06
C ARG A 200 6.32 -39.04 -11.67
N PRO A 201 6.62 -38.93 -10.35
CA PRO A 201 7.89 -38.40 -9.92
C PRO A 201 9.04 -39.28 -10.40
N ASP A 202 10.18 -38.66 -10.75
CA ASP A 202 11.40 -39.37 -11.20
C ASP A 202 11.90 -40.37 -10.14
N LYS A 203 11.70 -40.02 -8.86
CA LYS A 203 12.03 -40.88 -7.73
C LYS A 203 10.84 -41.00 -6.78
N PRO A 204 10.47 -42.22 -6.35
CA PRO A 204 9.45 -42.38 -5.33
C PRO A 204 9.90 -41.77 -4.01
N LEU A 205 8.97 -41.18 -3.26
CA LEU A 205 9.27 -40.66 -1.93
C LEU A 205 9.63 -41.80 -0.97
N PRO A 206 10.65 -41.62 -0.11
CA PRO A 206 10.93 -42.54 0.97
C PRO A 206 9.70 -42.68 1.90
N GLU A 207 9.51 -43.87 2.46
CA GLU A 207 8.35 -44.19 3.32
C GLU A 207 8.22 -43.25 4.51
N TYR A 208 9.37 -42.86 5.12
CA TYR A 208 9.38 -41.93 6.26
C TYR A 208 8.86 -40.52 5.91
N VAL A 209 8.87 -40.14 4.63
CA VAL A 209 8.26 -38.93 4.12
C VAL A 209 6.80 -39.16 3.73
N ALA A 210 6.54 -40.22 2.95
CA ALA A 210 5.21 -40.53 2.42
C ALA A 210 4.15 -40.75 3.51
N LYS A 211 4.54 -41.23 4.70
CA LYS A 211 3.62 -41.37 5.85
C LYS A 211 3.00 -40.07 6.34
N ASN A 212 3.59 -38.90 6.02
CA ASN A 212 3.15 -37.60 6.52
C ASN A 212 2.06 -36.93 5.66
N THR A 213 1.42 -37.64 4.77
CA THR A 213 0.28 -37.13 4.01
C THR A 213 -0.94 -36.91 4.92
N ILE A 214 -1.79 -35.91 4.57
CA ILE A 214 -3.03 -35.63 5.30
C ILE A 214 -4.01 -36.82 5.26
N GLY A 215 -4.98 -36.84 6.17
CA GLY A 215 -5.93 -37.93 6.31
C GLY A 215 -7.00 -38.00 5.21
N GLY A 216 -7.19 -36.96 4.46
CA GLY A 216 -8.10 -36.92 3.33
C GLY A 216 -8.41 -35.48 2.89
N PHE A 217 -8.90 -35.39 1.66
CA PHE A 217 -9.42 -34.10 1.13
C PHE A 217 -10.72 -34.35 0.35
N SER A 218 -11.53 -33.31 0.25
CA SER A 218 -12.79 -33.29 -0.51
C SER A 218 -12.95 -31.93 -1.17
N GLY A 219 -13.95 -31.76 -2.00
CA GLY A 219 -14.23 -30.52 -2.73
C GLY A 219 -13.85 -30.63 -4.21
N SER A 220 -14.42 -29.75 -5.03
CA SER A 220 -14.30 -29.78 -6.50
C SER A 220 -13.91 -28.42 -7.10
N GLY A 221 -13.59 -27.44 -6.27
CA GLY A 221 -13.24 -26.08 -6.74
C GLY A 221 -11.73 -25.81 -6.61
N GLY A 222 -11.07 -25.44 -7.70
CA GLY A 222 -9.64 -25.12 -7.70
C GLY A 222 -8.72 -26.35 -7.64
N GLY A 223 -7.50 -26.16 -7.17
CA GLY A 223 -6.49 -27.19 -6.96
C GLY A 223 -5.45 -26.71 -5.96
N PHE A 224 -4.92 -27.59 -5.14
CA PHE A 224 -3.78 -27.26 -4.30
C PHE A 224 -2.61 -26.76 -5.16
N LEU A 225 -1.74 -25.99 -4.56
CA LEU A 225 -0.42 -25.76 -5.14
C LEU A 225 0.28 -27.11 -5.35
N ASN A 226 0.80 -27.29 -6.54
CA ASN A 226 1.49 -28.54 -6.92
C ASN A 226 3.00 -28.32 -6.77
N GLY A 227 3.63 -29.21 -6.03
CA GLY A 227 5.07 -29.22 -5.84
C GLY A 227 5.77 -30.22 -6.75
N SER A 228 6.98 -29.91 -7.15
CA SER A 228 7.90 -30.83 -7.81
C SER A 228 9.30 -30.70 -7.23
N ASN A 229 10.19 -31.67 -7.53
CA ASN A 229 11.58 -31.69 -7.04
C ASN A 229 11.67 -31.47 -5.52
N VAL A 230 11.28 -32.47 -4.76
CA VAL A 230 11.25 -32.38 -3.31
C VAL A 230 12.63 -32.62 -2.69
N LEU A 231 13.02 -31.72 -1.78
CA LEU A 231 14.18 -31.89 -0.89
C LEU A 231 13.69 -32.35 0.46
N VAL A 232 14.22 -33.47 0.94
CA VAL A 232 13.81 -34.12 2.17
C VAL A 232 15.00 -34.37 3.10
N PRO A 233 14.82 -34.44 4.42
CA PRO A 233 15.89 -34.80 5.33
C PRO A 233 16.48 -36.17 4.97
N ILE A 234 17.79 -36.35 5.19
CA ILE A 234 18.45 -37.65 4.98
C ILE A 234 17.75 -38.72 5.81
N GLU A 235 17.79 -39.97 5.35
CA GLU A 235 17.06 -41.10 5.93
C GLU A 235 17.30 -41.25 7.43
N GLN A 236 18.56 -41.20 7.87
CA GLN A 236 18.94 -41.37 9.28
C GLN A 236 18.21 -40.38 10.20
N ILE A 237 18.12 -39.11 9.79
CA ILE A 237 17.48 -38.02 10.53
C ILE A 237 15.96 -38.04 10.30
N GLY A 238 15.53 -38.27 9.05
CA GLY A 238 14.12 -38.26 8.68
C GLY A 238 13.27 -39.34 9.35
N VAL A 239 13.82 -40.55 9.51
CA VAL A 239 13.18 -41.67 10.23
C VAL A 239 12.97 -41.35 11.72
N ALA A 240 13.91 -40.60 12.32
CA ALA A 240 13.86 -40.18 13.71
C ALA A 240 12.89 -39.01 13.99
N ALA A 241 12.47 -38.30 12.96
CA ALA A 241 11.52 -37.20 13.10
C ALA A 241 10.13 -37.69 13.49
N ALA A 242 9.46 -36.96 14.39
CA ALA A 242 8.07 -37.21 14.77
C ALA A 242 7.09 -36.81 13.65
N GLY A 243 7.54 -36.07 12.66
CA GLY A 243 6.81 -35.70 11.44
C GLY A 243 7.64 -34.78 10.55
N ILE A 244 7.29 -34.76 9.27
CA ILE A 244 7.92 -33.92 8.24
C ILE A 244 6.84 -33.18 7.50
N GLY A 245 6.95 -31.84 7.45
CA GLY A 245 6.02 -30.97 6.74
C GLY A 245 6.75 -30.02 5.81
N HIS A 246 6.07 -29.50 4.79
CA HIS A 246 6.73 -28.55 3.91
C HIS A 246 6.90 -27.17 4.57
N LEU A 247 8.01 -26.51 4.26
CA LEU A 247 8.33 -25.14 4.69
C LEU A 247 8.40 -24.20 3.50
N ASN A 248 7.55 -24.44 2.52
CA ASN A 248 7.43 -23.59 1.36
C ASN A 248 6.70 -22.29 1.71
N THR A 249 7.23 -21.20 1.22
CA THR A 249 6.61 -19.88 1.30
C THR A 249 6.03 -19.53 -0.07
N SER A 250 4.79 -19.10 -0.12
CA SER A 250 4.20 -18.51 -1.30
C SER A 250 4.37 -17.00 -1.26
N LEU A 251 4.99 -16.44 -2.28
CA LEU A 251 5.19 -15.01 -2.42
C LEU A 251 4.06 -14.42 -3.25
N ASP A 252 3.54 -13.28 -2.81
CA ASP A 252 2.63 -12.47 -3.61
C ASP A 252 3.41 -11.80 -4.76
N GLU A 253 2.72 -11.22 -5.74
CA GLU A 253 3.33 -10.59 -6.93
C GLU A 253 4.35 -9.48 -6.60
N ASP A 254 4.25 -8.85 -5.42
CA ASP A 254 5.18 -7.84 -4.94
C ASP A 254 6.33 -8.43 -4.09
N GLY A 255 6.42 -9.76 -4.00
CA GLY A 255 7.43 -10.47 -3.23
C GLY A 255 7.17 -10.54 -1.72
N ALA A 256 6.03 -10.04 -1.24
CA ALA A 256 5.67 -10.11 0.18
C ALA A 256 5.00 -11.45 0.54
N VAL A 257 5.19 -11.88 1.78
CA VAL A 257 4.52 -13.05 2.36
C VAL A 257 3.25 -12.57 3.06
N ARG A 258 2.08 -12.91 2.51
CA ARG A 258 0.77 -12.60 3.10
C ARG A 258 -0.02 -13.85 3.45
N TYR A 259 0.26 -14.93 2.77
CA TYR A 259 -0.44 -16.20 2.92
C TYR A 259 0.54 -17.36 2.97
N GLU A 260 0.09 -18.46 3.53
CA GLU A 260 0.84 -19.70 3.66
C GLU A 260 0.05 -20.84 3.03
N PRO A 261 0.64 -21.60 2.10
CA PRO A 261 0.04 -22.84 1.62
C PRO A 261 -0.02 -23.85 2.78
N LEU A 262 -1.22 -24.22 3.21
CA LEU A 262 -1.38 -25.19 4.30
C LEU A 262 -1.18 -26.64 3.82
N VAL A 263 -1.46 -26.88 2.55
CA VAL A 263 -1.33 -28.19 1.91
C VAL A 263 -0.77 -28.00 0.51
N ILE A 264 0.21 -28.83 0.15
CA ILE A 264 0.78 -28.91 -1.21
C ILE A 264 0.54 -30.31 -1.75
N ASP A 265 0.09 -30.40 -3.00
CA ASP A 265 -0.05 -31.66 -3.72
C ASP A 265 1.29 -32.04 -4.38
N TYR A 266 1.69 -33.29 -4.21
CA TYR A 266 2.82 -33.87 -4.90
C TYR A 266 2.38 -35.17 -5.59
N TYR A 267 2.08 -35.07 -6.88
CA TYR A 267 1.61 -36.17 -7.69
C TYR A 267 0.45 -36.97 -7.08
N GLY A 268 -0.54 -36.25 -6.53
CA GLY A 268 -1.71 -36.84 -5.89
C GLY A 268 -1.54 -37.19 -4.41
N GLN A 269 -0.41 -36.86 -3.81
CA GLN A 269 -0.15 -36.98 -2.38
C GLN A 269 -0.13 -35.60 -1.74
N GLN A 270 -1.01 -35.34 -0.78
CA GLN A 270 -1.18 -34.04 -0.15
C GLN A 270 -0.35 -33.96 1.14
N PHE A 271 0.63 -33.06 1.16
CA PHE A 271 1.52 -32.84 2.30
C PHE A 271 1.14 -31.55 3.05
N PRO A 272 1.00 -31.62 4.38
CA PRO A 272 0.73 -30.46 5.20
C PRO A 272 1.98 -29.58 5.37
N SER A 273 1.76 -28.29 5.62
CA SER A 273 2.82 -27.37 6.01
C SER A 273 3.40 -27.74 7.40
N LEU A 274 4.63 -27.31 7.64
CA LEU A 274 5.25 -27.49 8.94
C LEU A 274 4.48 -26.77 10.06
N SER A 275 3.91 -25.57 9.77
CA SER A 275 3.06 -24.85 10.72
C SER A 275 1.81 -25.64 11.11
N LEU A 276 1.16 -26.28 10.14
CA LEU A 276 -0.03 -27.10 10.36
C LEU A 276 0.32 -28.36 11.18
N LEU A 277 1.45 -29.01 10.89
CA LEU A 277 1.93 -30.16 11.68
C LEU A 277 2.32 -29.77 13.09
N LEU A 278 2.98 -28.60 13.30
CA LEU A 278 3.29 -28.09 14.62
C LEU A 278 2.02 -27.86 15.45
N ALA A 279 1.01 -27.27 14.84
CA ALA A 279 -0.29 -27.11 15.47
C ALA A 279 -0.95 -28.46 15.79
N ALA A 280 -0.98 -29.40 14.83
CA ALA A 280 -1.53 -30.74 15.03
C ALA A 280 -0.82 -31.48 16.17
N LYS A 281 0.51 -31.54 16.15
CA LYS A 281 1.30 -32.24 17.18
C LYS A 281 1.13 -31.61 18.56
N SER A 282 0.98 -30.28 18.65
CA SER A 282 0.69 -29.60 19.92
C SER A 282 -0.67 -30.01 20.52
N LEU A 283 -1.61 -30.43 19.68
CA LEU A 283 -2.90 -30.99 20.05
C LEU A 283 -2.86 -32.53 20.23
N ASN A 284 -1.68 -33.15 20.21
CA ASN A 284 -1.44 -34.60 20.22
C ASN A 284 -2.03 -35.35 19.01
N LEU A 285 -2.08 -34.67 17.86
CA LEU A 285 -2.59 -35.19 16.60
C LEU A 285 -1.43 -35.42 15.61
N THR A 286 -1.73 -36.07 14.49
CA THR A 286 -0.81 -36.40 13.41
C THR A 286 -1.27 -35.77 12.09
N ALA A 287 -0.48 -35.90 11.03
CA ALA A 287 -0.88 -35.49 9.69
C ALA A 287 -2.19 -36.16 9.23
N LYS A 288 -2.44 -37.41 9.67
CA LYS A 288 -3.63 -38.16 9.32
C LYS A 288 -4.92 -37.61 9.92
N ASP A 289 -4.83 -36.80 10.95
CA ASP A 289 -5.97 -36.12 11.57
C ASP A 289 -6.31 -34.79 10.87
N VAL A 290 -5.48 -34.37 9.92
CA VAL A 290 -5.74 -33.19 9.09
C VAL A 290 -6.66 -33.56 7.94
N LYS A 291 -7.71 -32.78 7.74
CA LYS A 291 -8.66 -32.92 6.63
C LYS A 291 -8.76 -31.57 5.89
N ALA A 292 -8.80 -31.62 4.58
CA ALA A 292 -8.96 -30.44 3.75
C ALA A 292 -10.24 -30.48 2.92
N VAL A 293 -10.95 -29.37 2.87
CA VAL A 293 -12.04 -29.11 1.91
C VAL A 293 -11.52 -28.05 0.96
N LEU A 294 -11.19 -28.48 -0.26
CA LEU A 294 -10.56 -27.61 -1.25
C LEU A 294 -11.44 -26.41 -1.58
N GLY A 295 -10.85 -25.20 -1.57
CA GLY A 295 -11.56 -23.93 -1.79
C GLY A 295 -12.38 -23.45 -0.58
N GLU A 296 -12.30 -24.14 0.56
CA GLU A 296 -13.08 -23.77 1.74
C GLU A 296 -12.23 -23.71 3.02
N SER A 297 -11.65 -24.85 3.43
CA SER A 297 -10.98 -24.91 4.73
C SER A 297 -10.05 -26.11 4.89
N VAL A 298 -9.14 -26.00 5.86
CA VAL A 298 -8.35 -27.10 6.40
C VAL A 298 -8.69 -27.24 7.88
N SER A 299 -9.00 -28.45 8.33
CA SER A 299 -9.40 -28.71 9.71
C SER A 299 -8.43 -29.66 10.41
N VAL A 300 -8.18 -29.39 11.70
CA VAL A 300 -7.33 -30.20 12.57
C VAL A 300 -7.77 -30.05 14.03
N GLY A 301 -8.09 -31.14 14.70
CA GLY A 301 -8.39 -31.15 16.13
C GLY A 301 -9.51 -30.21 16.58
N GLY A 302 -10.57 -30.09 15.81
CA GLY A 302 -11.69 -29.18 16.09
C GLY A 302 -11.44 -27.73 15.69
N LYS A 303 -10.25 -27.39 15.16
CA LYS A 303 -9.92 -26.11 14.55
C LYS A 303 -10.26 -26.12 13.07
N THR A 304 -10.86 -25.05 12.57
CA THR A 304 -11.21 -24.90 11.15
C THR A 304 -10.57 -23.64 10.59
N ILE A 305 -9.58 -23.81 9.75
CA ILE A 305 -8.82 -22.74 9.12
C ILE A 305 -9.40 -22.52 7.73
N ARG A 306 -10.00 -21.35 7.49
CA ARG A 306 -10.49 -20.99 6.17
C ARG A 306 -9.34 -20.67 5.24
N THR A 307 -9.47 -21.14 4.00
CA THR A 307 -8.46 -20.98 2.95
C THR A 307 -9.06 -20.34 1.70
N ASP A 308 -8.19 -19.93 0.82
CA ASP A 308 -8.55 -19.58 -0.56
C ASP A 308 -8.79 -20.85 -1.41
N ASP A 309 -9.06 -20.66 -2.71
CA ASP A 309 -9.32 -21.73 -3.68
C ASP A 309 -8.14 -22.70 -3.88
N SER A 310 -6.94 -22.31 -3.42
CA SER A 310 -5.69 -23.07 -3.55
C SER A 310 -5.22 -23.71 -2.25
N GLY A 311 -6.02 -23.64 -1.18
CA GLY A 311 -5.69 -24.20 0.12
C GLY A 311 -4.68 -23.34 0.91
N GLN A 312 -4.59 -22.04 0.63
CA GLN A 312 -3.69 -21.09 1.30
C GLN A 312 -4.47 -20.31 2.37
N MET A 313 -3.84 -20.13 3.53
CA MET A 313 -4.35 -19.31 4.64
C MET A 313 -3.72 -17.93 4.58
N TYR A 314 -4.54 -16.86 4.62
CA TYR A 314 -4.04 -15.50 4.87
C TYR A 314 -3.61 -15.38 6.33
N THR A 315 -2.29 -15.37 6.54
CA THR A 315 -1.67 -15.37 7.86
C THR A 315 -1.97 -14.09 8.64
N TYR A 316 -2.31 -14.24 9.91
CA TYR A 316 -2.45 -13.11 10.81
C TYR A 316 -1.08 -12.74 11.40
N PHE A 317 -0.58 -11.56 11.05
CA PHE A 317 0.67 -11.04 11.56
C PHE A 317 0.42 -10.22 12.83
N TYR A 318 0.95 -10.70 13.96
CA TYR A 318 0.83 -10.04 15.25
C TYR A 318 1.90 -8.95 15.38
N LYS A 319 1.48 -7.78 15.85
CA LYS A 319 2.40 -6.66 16.09
C LYS A 319 3.11 -6.80 17.42
N ASP A 320 4.30 -6.21 17.48
CA ASP A 320 5.00 -6.00 18.74
C ASP A 320 4.17 -5.10 19.67
N ARG A 321 4.24 -5.36 20.98
CA ARG A 321 3.50 -4.61 21.99
C ARG A 321 4.44 -4.12 23.07
N ASP A 322 4.32 -2.86 23.42
CA ASP A 322 5.10 -2.24 24.50
C ASP A 322 6.63 -2.47 24.36
N GLY A 323 7.12 -2.42 23.10
CA GLY A 323 8.53 -2.63 22.78
C GLY A 323 8.99 -4.10 22.90
N ARG A 324 8.05 -5.05 23.06
CA ARG A 324 8.34 -6.48 23.11
C ARG A 324 7.88 -7.15 21.82
N PRO A 325 8.68 -8.05 21.25
CA PRO A 325 8.28 -8.82 20.07
C PRO A 325 7.04 -9.66 20.36
N ALA A 326 6.27 -9.93 19.30
CA ALA A 326 5.03 -10.70 19.38
C ALA A 326 5.21 -12.08 20.01
N PHE A 327 6.38 -12.69 19.82
CA PHE A 327 6.78 -13.96 20.41
C PHE A 327 8.07 -13.80 21.20
N PRO A 328 8.27 -14.57 22.31
CA PRO A 328 9.55 -14.63 22.97
C PRO A 328 10.63 -15.18 22.03
N ILE A 329 11.70 -14.42 21.82
CA ILE A 329 12.86 -14.83 21.00
C ILE A 329 14.07 -14.86 21.90
N ASP A 330 14.69 -16.03 22.03
CA ASP A 330 15.88 -16.23 22.85
C ASP A 330 17.03 -16.71 21.96
N SER A 331 18.27 -16.31 22.30
CA SER A 331 19.46 -16.77 21.60
C SER A 331 19.68 -18.27 21.79
N PHE A 332 19.99 -18.98 20.72
CA PHE A 332 20.33 -20.41 20.75
C PHE A 332 21.47 -20.66 21.74
N PHE A 333 22.53 -19.83 21.74
CA PHE A 333 23.66 -19.97 22.64
C PHE A 333 23.27 -19.82 24.11
N ASP A 334 22.39 -18.87 24.45
CA ASP A 334 21.99 -18.65 25.84
C ASP A 334 21.19 -19.84 26.40
N VAL A 335 20.41 -20.51 25.57
CA VAL A 335 19.69 -21.74 25.95
C VAL A 335 20.67 -22.94 26.01
N TYR A 336 21.47 -23.09 24.96
CA TYR A 336 22.46 -24.18 24.83
C TYR A 336 23.48 -24.20 25.97
N SER A 337 23.96 -23.03 26.42
CA SER A 337 24.88 -22.86 27.53
C SER A 337 24.22 -22.99 28.91
N GLY A 338 22.89 -23.00 28.98
CA GLY A 338 22.12 -23.05 30.22
C GLY A 338 21.95 -21.69 30.91
N LYS A 339 22.38 -20.59 30.31
CA LYS A 339 22.14 -19.23 30.81
C LYS A 339 20.64 -18.92 30.87
N ILE A 340 19.90 -19.39 29.85
CA ILE A 340 18.43 -19.44 29.90
C ILE A 340 18.04 -20.90 30.21
N PRO A 341 17.38 -21.15 31.35
CA PRO A 341 17.01 -22.51 31.73
C PRO A 341 15.95 -23.08 30.77
N ALA A 342 16.18 -24.29 30.26
CA ALA A 342 15.27 -24.98 29.34
C ALA A 342 13.87 -25.17 29.93
N ALA A 343 13.72 -25.18 31.26
CA ALA A 343 12.40 -25.20 31.92
C ALA A 343 11.44 -24.09 31.50
N LYS A 344 11.97 -22.96 30.99
CA LYS A 344 11.15 -21.88 30.38
C LYS A 344 10.26 -22.38 29.24
N TYR A 345 10.66 -23.47 28.58
CA TYR A 345 9.99 -24.01 27.40
C TYR A 345 9.04 -25.17 27.68
N ALA A 346 8.80 -25.49 28.96
CA ALA A 346 7.85 -26.54 29.36
C ALA A 346 6.47 -26.26 28.77
N ASP A 347 5.86 -27.28 28.17
CA ASP A 347 4.53 -27.25 27.49
C ASP A 347 4.44 -26.20 26.34
N LYS A 348 5.56 -25.73 25.81
CA LYS A 348 5.60 -24.77 24.69
C LYS A 348 5.93 -25.46 23.36
N ILE A 349 5.47 -24.83 22.28
CA ILE A 349 5.90 -25.08 20.92
C ILE A 349 7.17 -24.26 20.72
N VAL A 350 8.31 -24.92 20.57
CA VAL A 350 9.61 -24.27 20.42
C VAL A 350 10.02 -24.32 18.95
N LEU A 351 10.24 -23.16 18.36
CA LEU A 351 10.69 -23.04 16.97
C LEU A 351 12.17 -22.66 16.96
N ILE A 352 13.00 -23.50 16.35
CA ILE A 352 14.43 -23.27 16.19
C ILE A 352 14.70 -22.84 14.76
N GLY A 353 15.33 -21.68 14.55
CA GLY A 353 15.63 -21.21 13.20
C GLY A 353 16.63 -20.08 13.13
N ALA A 354 17.16 -19.86 11.93
CA ALA A 354 18.15 -18.83 11.67
C ALA A 354 17.54 -17.42 11.69
N THR A 355 18.23 -16.52 12.40
CA THR A 355 17.94 -15.09 12.40
C THR A 355 19.18 -14.26 12.10
N ALA A 356 20.38 -14.87 12.18
CA ALA A 356 21.62 -14.18 11.86
C ALA A 356 21.73 -13.82 10.38
N THR A 357 22.31 -12.66 10.13
CA THR A 357 22.55 -12.14 8.79
C THR A 357 23.47 -13.07 8.00
N GLY A 358 23.06 -13.44 6.79
CA GLY A 358 23.85 -14.29 5.89
C GLY A 358 23.62 -15.80 6.04
N ILE A 359 22.86 -16.28 7.02
CA ILE A 359 22.42 -17.68 7.10
C ILE A 359 20.92 -17.88 6.95
N GLY A 360 20.13 -16.83 7.08
CA GLY A 360 18.69 -16.83 6.82
C GLY A 360 18.32 -15.78 5.76
N SER A 361 17.29 -16.06 4.96
CA SER A 361 16.66 -15.05 4.10
C SER A 361 15.71 -14.19 4.94
N SER A 362 15.61 -12.89 4.66
CA SER A 362 14.55 -12.07 5.23
C SER A 362 13.33 -12.06 4.31
N GLN A 363 12.16 -11.97 4.88
CA GLN A 363 10.87 -11.92 4.19
C GLN A 363 10.20 -10.58 4.41
N VAL A 364 9.64 -10.01 3.35
CA VAL A 364 8.75 -8.86 3.46
C VAL A 364 7.36 -9.35 3.89
N THR A 365 6.78 -8.71 4.89
CA THR A 365 5.45 -9.05 5.41
C THR A 365 4.61 -7.78 5.59
N PRO A 366 3.29 -7.85 5.79
CA PRO A 366 2.46 -6.66 6.01
C PRO A 366 2.91 -5.75 7.14
N ILE A 367 3.60 -6.29 8.15
CA ILE A 367 4.01 -5.53 9.35
C ILE A 367 5.52 -5.25 9.43
N SER A 368 6.33 -5.90 8.60
CA SER A 368 7.79 -5.78 8.64
C SER A 368 8.40 -5.91 7.24
N ALA A 369 9.35 -5.04 6.92
CA ALA A 369 10.13 -5.14 5.70
C ALA A 369 11.21 -6.25 5.76
N GLN A 370 11.55 -6.72 6.97
CA GLN A 370 12.57 -7.75 7.18
C GLN A 370 12.13 -8.64 8.35
N MET A 371 11.41 -9.71 8.06
CA MET A 371 11.01 -10.71 9.04
C MET A 371 11.77 -12.00 8.79
N ASN A 372 12.30 -12.61 9.86
CA ASN A 372 12.98 -13.90 9.73
C ASN A 372 11.95 -15.02 9.49
N PRO A 373 12.24 -16.03 8.63
CA PRO A 373 11.32 -17.11 8.32
C PRO A 373 10.80 -17.88 9.54
N VAL A 374 11.63 -18.06 10.56
CA VAL A 374 11.21 -18.71 11.81
C VAL A 374 10.17 -17.88 12.57
N THR A 375 10.24 -16.55 12.48
CA THR A 375 9.22 -15.66 13.06
C THR A 375 7.94 -15.69 12.23
N THR A 376 8.04 -15.70 10.91
CA THR A 376 6.86 -15.92 10.02
C THR A 376 6.17 -17.23 10.35
N LEU A 377 6.94 -18.32 10.55
CA LEU A 377 6.39 -19.61 10.99
C LEU A 377 5.67 -19.50 12.34
N ALA A 378 6.20 -18.73 13.29
CA ALA A 378 5.53 -18.50 14.58
C ALA A 378 4.17 -17.79 14.39
N HIS A 379 4.11 -16.80 13.49
CA HIS A 379 2.84 -16.17 13.15
C HIS A 379 1.83 -17.15 12.54
N SER A 380 2.25 -18.00 11.62
CA SER A 380 1.41 -19.02 11.00
C SER A 380 0.91 -20.05 12.01
N VAL A 381 1.78 -20.60 12.86
CA VAL A 381 1.38 -21.55 13.91
C VAL A 381 0.37 -20.91 14.88
N SER A 382 0.63 -19.67 15.30
CA SER A 382 -0.29 -18.93 16.16
C SER A 382 -1.64 -18.66 15.48
N SER A 383 -1.62 -18.30 14.19
CA SER A 383 -2.83 -18.11 13.40
C SER A 383 -3.72 -19.35 13.37
N ILE A 384 -3.11 -20.52 13.15
CA ILE A 384 -3.81 -21.81 13.14
C ILE A 384 -4.40 -22.13 14.52
N LEU A 385 -3.62 -22.02 15.59
CA LEU A 385 -4.06 -22.37 16.95
C LEU A 385 -5.13 -21.44 17.51
N GLN A 386 -5.09 -20.16 17.16
CA GLN A 386 -6.03 -19.15 17.63
C GLN A 386 -7.20 -18.92 16.65
N GLU A 387 -7.19 -19.60 15.50
CA GLU A 387 -8.12 -19.37 14.39
C GLU A 387 -8.16 -17.89 13.98
N HIS A 388 -6.97 -17.26 13.97
CA HIS A 388 -6.77 -15.88 13.53
C HIS A 388 -6.21 -15.86 12.11
N PHE A 389 -7.04 -15.53 11.14
CA PHE A 389 -6.68 -15.41 9.73
C PHE A 389 -7.62 -14.43 9.06
N PHE A 390 -7.26 -13.99 7.86
CA PHE A 390 -8.14 -13.21 7.01
C PHE A 390 -8.77 -14.12 5.97
N VAL A 391 -9.98 -13.77 5.56
CA VAL A 391 -10.75 -14.56 4.59
C VAL A 391 -11.28 -13.64 3.51
N GLN A 392 -11.09 -14.03 2.27
CA GLN A 392 -11.84 -13.48 1.15
C GLN A 392 -13.07 -14.35 0.90
N PRO A 393 -14.28 -13.91 1.28
CA PRO A 393 -15.49 -14.72 1.09
C PRO A 393 -15.78 -14.98 -0.38
N THR A 394 -16.40 -16.08 -0.72
CA THR A 394 -16.78 -16.42 -2.11
C THR A 394 -17.73 -15.42 -2.75
N TRP A 395 -18.49 -14.68 -1.95
CA TRP A 395 -19.36 -13.58 -2.40
C TRP A 395 -18.62 -12.23 -2.58
N ALA A 396 -17.37 -12.10 -2.12
CA ALA A 396 -16.62 -10.84 -2.18
C ALA A 396 -16.49 -10.25 -3.59
N PRO A 397 -16.24 -11.02 -4.66
CA PRO A 397 -16.19 -10.47 -6.02
C PRO A 397 -17.52 -9.83 -6.45
N PHE A 398 -18.66 -10.40 -6.03
CA PHE A 398 -19.99 -9.83 -6.33
C PHE A 398 -20.23 -8.54 -5.54
N ALA A 399 -19.79 -8.48 -4.29
CA ALA A 399 -19.88 -7.26 -3.48
C ALA A 399 -19.00 -6.14 -4.05
N THR A 400 -17.78 -6.45 -4.46
CA THR A 400 -16.88 -5.51 -5.15
C THR A 400 -17.49 -5.00 -6.45
N LEU A 401 -18.06 -5.89 -7.28
CA LEU A 401 -18.76 -5.50 -8.50
C LEU A 401 -19.97 -4.63 -8.20
N GLY A 402 -20.77 -4.98 -7.18
CA GLY A 402 -21.90 -4.17 -6.73
C GLY A 402 -21.49 -2.77 -6.31
N ALA A 403 -20.43 -2.65 -5.50
CA ALA A 403 -19.86 -1.36 -5.09
C ALA A 403 -19.36 -0.56 -6.31
N TYR A 404 -18.69 -1.23 -7.25
CA TYR A 404 -18.23 -0.61 -8.50
C TYR A 404 -19.38 -0.05 -9.33
N LEU A 405 -20.46 -0.82 -9.49
CA LEU A 405 -21.65 -0.39 -10.23
C LEU A 405 -22.40 0.77 -9.53
N LEU A 406 -22.46 0.78 -8.19
CA LEU A 406 -23.03 1.90 -7.43
C LEU A 406 -22.21 3.18 -7.63
N VAL A 407 -20.88 3.08 -7.57
CA VAL A 407 -20.00 4.22 -7.88
C VAL A 407 -20.15 4.66 -9.34
N ALA A 408 -20.25 3.72 -10.29
CA ALA A 408 -20.49 4.01 -11.70
C ALA A 408 -21.81 4.76 -11.91
N LEU A 409 -22.86 4.36 -11.23
CA LEU A 409 -24.16 5.05 -11.23
C LEU A 409 -24.04 6.47 -10.67
N TYR A 410 -23.31 6.63 -9.56
CA TYR A 410 -23.02 7.94 -8.99
C TYR A 410 -22.28 8.85 -10.00
N ILE A 411 -21.19 8.37 -10.60
CA ILE A 411 -20.39 9.13 -11.56
C ILE A 411 -21.18 9.51 -12.82
N THR A 412 -22.00 8.59 -13.33
CA THR A 412 -22.71 8.80 -14.60
C THR A 412 -24.02 9.59 -14.45
N MET A 413 -24.77 9.39 -13.39
CA MET A 413 -26.11 9.94 -13.25
C MET A 413 -26.20 11.07 -12.22
N LEU A 414 -25.54 10.94 -11.06
CA LEU A 414 -25.71 11.88 -9.97
C LEU A 414 -24.69 13.01 -10.02
N LEU A 415 -23.41 12.70 -10.17
CA LEU A 415 -22.31 13.66 -10.17
C LEU A 415 -22.51 14.80 -11.20
N PRO A 416 -23.00 14.55 -12.44
CA PRO A 416 -23.25 15.63 -13.40
C PRO A 416 -24.34 16.62 -12.99
N ARG A 417 -25.22 16.25 -12.06
CA ARG A 417 -26.35 17.07 -11.60
C ARG A 417 -26.04 17.89 -10.36
N LEU A 418 -24.91 17.61 -9.70
CA LEU A 418 -24.50 18.24 -8.45
C LEU A 418 -23.66 19.50 -8.69
N GLY A 419 -23.81 20.46 -7.80
CA GLY A 419 -22.86 21.58 -7.68
C GLY A 419 -21.49 21.09 -7.15
N ALA A 420 -20.43 21.83 -7.46
CA ALA A 420 -19.05 21.42 -7.19
C ALA A 420 -18.80 21.07 -5.71
N GLY A 421 -19.24 21.90 -4.77
CA GLY A 421 -19.05 21.65 -3.33
C GLY A 421 -19.80 20.41 -2.84
N MET A 422 -21.07 20.23 -3.25
CA MET A 422 -21.87 19.06 -2.88
C MET A 422 -21.28 17.77 -3.50
N ALA A 423 -20.84 17.83 -4.74
CA ALA A 423 -20.17 16.73 -5.43
C ALA A 423 -18.90 16.28 -4.69
N ALA A 424 -18.05 17.23 -4.29
CA ALA A 424 -16.84 16.96 -3.52
C ALA A 424 -17.16 16.35 -2.15
N GLY A 425 -18.16 16.90 -1.43
CA GLY A 425 -18.58 16.38 -0.13
C GLY A 425 -19.11 14.94 -0.21
N ILE A 426 -19.97 14.62 -1.19
CA ILE A 426 -20.50 13.26 -1.38
C ILE A 426 -19.37 12.30 -1.78
N THR A 427 -18.49 12.71 -2.68
CA THR A 427 -17.34 11.88 -3.09
C THR A 427 -16.43 11.56 -1.89
N ALA A 428 -16.09 12.56 -1.08
CA ALA A 428 -15.30 12.36 0.13
C ALA A 428 -16.02 11.44 1.13
N GLY A 429 -17.33 11.63 1.34
CA GLY A 429 -18.13 10.76 2.19
C GLY A 429 -18.16 9.31 1.71
N LEU A 430 -18.35 9.07 0.42
CA LEU A 430 -18.30 7.73 -0.15
C LEU A 430 -16.93 7.08 -0.03
N LEU A 431 -15.84 7.83 -0.21
CA LEU A 431 -14.48 7.32 0.03
C LEU A 431 -14.30 6.89 1.48
N VAL A 432 -14.73 7.72 2.42
CA VAL A 432 -14.68 7.37 3.84
C VAL A 432 -15.48 6.10 4.13
N VAL A 433 -16.66 5.95 3.54
CA VAL A 433 -17.48 4.73 3.69
C VAL A 433 -16.78 3.51 3.12
N LEU A 434 -16.17 3.58 1.92
CA LEU A 434 -15.43 2.47 1.33
C LEU A 434 -14.24 2.05 2.19
N PHE A 435 -13.42 2.98 2.67
CA PHE A 435 -12.28 2.71 3.54
C PHE A 435 -12.73 2.21 4.93
N ALA A 436 -13.74 2.81 5.52
CA ALA A 436 -14.27 2.36 6.80
C ALA A 436 -14.87 0.96 6.71
N THR A 437 -15.54 0.62 5.61
CA THR A 437 -16.04 -0.75 5.36
C THR A 437 -14.88 -1.73 5.22
N HIS A 438 -13.86 -1.40 4.44
CA HIS A 438 -12.67 -2.24 4.28
C HIS A 438 -11.98 -2.50 5.63
N LEU A 439 -11.60 -1.45 6.35
CA LEU A 439 -10.92 -1.58 7.64
C LEU A 439 -11.83 -2.20 8.71
N GLY A 440 -13.10 -1.82 8.76
CA GLY A 440 -14.07 -2.33 9.71
C GLY A 440 -14.27 -3.85 9.57
N LEU A 441 -14.42 -4.37 8.36
CA LEU A 441 -14.56 -5.80 8.11
C LEU A 441 -13.29 -6.56 8.44
N MET A 442 -12.11 -6.03 8.08
CA MET A 442 -10.85 -6.68 8.42
C MET A 442 -10.59 -6.73 9.93
N THR A 443 -10.87 -5.64 10.67
CA THR A 443 -10.58 -5.56 12.10
C THR A 443 -11.59 -6.32 12.95
N SER A 444 -12.87 -6.30 12.59
CA SER A 444 -13.95 -6.91 13.37
C SER A 444 -14.19 -8.37 13.03
N ALA A 445 -14.21 -8.71 11.74
CA ALA A 445 -14.60 -10.03 11.24
C ALA A 445 -13.48 -10.81 10.55
N GLY A 446 -12.31 -10.21 10.32
CA GLY A 446 -11.23 -10.82 9.55
C GLY A 446 -11.59 -11.01 8.06
N LEU A 447 -12.58 -10.27 7.55
CA LEU A 447 -13.02 -10.36 6.16
C LEU A 447 -12.32 -9.32 5.30
N TRP A 448 -11.73 -9.77 4.21
CA TRP A 448 -11.08 -8.90 3.23
C TRP A 448 -11.97 -8.71 2.00
N LEU A 449 -12.45 -7.49 1.79
CA LEU A 449 -13.12 -7.06 0.57
C LEU A 449 -12.20 -6.16 -0.25
N GLN A 450 -12.08 -6.44 -1.53
CA GLN A 450 -11.29 -5.67 -2.49
C GLN A 450 -12.09 -4.44 -2.95
N LEU A 451 -11.92 -3.30 -2.27
CA LEU A 451 -12.67 -2.07 -2.51
C LEU A 451 -11.86 -0.95 -3.17
N MET A 452 -10.60 -1.21 -3.55
CA MET A 452 -9.76 -0.17 -4.17
C MET A 452 -10.16 0.11 -5.62
N LEU A 453 -10.71 -0.86 -6.33
CA LEU A 453 -11.24 -0.62 -7.67
C LEU A 453 -12.40 0.39 -7.67
N PRO A 454 -13.50 0.24 -6.88
CA PRO A 454 -14.53 1.26 -6.78
C PRO A 454 -14.02 2.59 -6.19
N ALA A 455 -13.07 2.55 -5.23
CA ALA A 455 -12.47 3.77 -4.69
C ALA A 455 -11.67 4.54 -5.76
N THR A 456 -10.89 3.85 -6.58
CA THR A 456 -10.16 4.46 -7.69
C THR A 456 -11.11 5.03 -8.73
N LEU A 457 -12.19 4.33 -9.08
CA LEU A 457 -13.22 4.87 -9.97
C LEU A 457 -13.82 6.16 -9.41
N LEU A 458 -14.09 6.19 -8.12
CA LEU A 458 -14.68 7.36 -7.46
C LEU A 458 -13.75 8.57 -7.54
N VAL A 459 -12.46 8.41 -7.26
CA VAL A 459 -11.47 9.50 -7.31
C VAL A 459 -11.20 9.95 -8.75
N VAL A 460 -10.86 9.01 -9.62
CA VAL A 460 -10.51 9.32 -11.02
C VAL A 460 -11.71 9.83 -11.79
N GLY A 461 -12.86 9.20 -11.60
CA GLY A 461 -14.11 9.60 -12.24
C GLY A 461 -14.55 11.01 -11.85
N HIS A 462 -14.49 11.31 -10.54
CA HIS A 462 -14.77 12.66 -10.03
C HIS A 462 -13.80 13.69 -10.62
N ALA A 463 -12.49 13.43 -10.57
CA ALA A 463 -11.47 14.34 -11.06
C ALA A 463 -11.62 14.62 -12.55
N LEU A 464 -11.77 13.60 -13.38
CA LEU A 464 -11.87 13.75 -14.84
C LEU A 464 -13.18 14.46 -15.26
N LEU A 465 -14.31 14.10 -14.62
CA LEU A 465 -15.59 14.72 -14.96
C LEU A 465 -15.66 16.19 -14.53
N THR A 466 -15.18 16.52 -13.33
CA THR A 466 -15.08 17.91 -12.84
C THR A 466 -14.13 18.75 -13.68
N THR A 467 -12.99 18.22 -14.06
CA THR A 467 -12.04 18.91 -14.96
C THR A 467 -12.67 19.19 -16.33
N LYS A 468 -13.35 18.19 -16.92
CA LYS A 468 -14.09 18.40 -18.16
C LYS A 468 -15.10 19.54 -18.03
N ARG A 469 -15.92 19.53 -16.95
CA ARG A 469 -16.95 20.55 -16.71
C ARG A 469 -16.32 21.93 -16.52
N PHE A 470 -15.25 22.02 -15.75
CA PHE A 470 -14.53 23.28 -15.56
C PHE A 470 -14.04 23.85 -16.89
N LEU A 471 -13.32 23.05 -17.69
CA LEU A 471 -12.81 23.48 -19.01
C LEU A 471 -13.92 23.89 -19.97
N MET A 472 -15.06 23.19 -19.96
CA MET A 472 -16.19 23.56 -20.80
C MET A 472 -16.89 24.85 -20.34
N THR A 473 -16.97 25.08 -19.02
CA THR A 473 -17.57 26.30 -18.46
C THR A 473 -16.67 27.51 -18.74
N GLU A 474 -15.36 27.36 -18.62
CA GLU A 474 -14.39 28.44 -18.89
C GLU A 474 -14.43 28.85 -20.38
N ARG A 475 -14.39 27.86 -21.29
CA ARG A 475 -14.58 28.13 -22.74
C ARG A 475 -15.92 28.75 -23.06
N GLY A 476 -16.98 28.35 -22.37
CA GLY A 476 -18.29 28.94 -22.52
C GLY A 476 -18.34 30.39 -22.04
N LYS A 477 -17.63 30.73 -20.96
CA LYS A 477 -17.51 32.08 -20.44
C LYS A 477 -16.72 32.97 -21.42
N GLU A 478 -15.56 32.51 -21.89
CA GLU A 478 -14.79 33.25 -22.91
C GLU A 478 -15.60 33.53 -24.18
N ALA A 479 -16.34 32.55 -24.69
CA ALA A 479 -17.20 32.72 -25.86
C ALA A 479 -18.35 33.71 -25.60
N ALA A 480 -18.93 33.69 -24.40
CA ALA A 480 -19.99 34.63 -24.00
C ALA A 480 -19.43 36.06 -23.82
N ASP A 481 -18.24 36.19 -23.23
CA ASP A 481 -17.56 37.48 -23.06
C ASP A 481 -17.20 38.10 -24.43
N LEU A 482 -16.70 37.30 -25.37
CA LEU A 482 -16.42 37.73 -26.74
C LEU A 482 -17.72 38.13 -27.48
N ALA A 483 -18.77 37.33 -27.37
CA ALA A 483 -20.07 37.67 -27.99
C ALA A 483 -20.70 38.91 -27.35
N GLY A 484 -20.57 39.07 -26.03
CA GLY A 484 -20.99 40.28 -25.31
C GLY A 484 -20.21 41.52 -25.71
N ALA A 485 -18.92 41.40 -25.92
CA ALA A 485 -18.03 42.47 -26.39
C ALA A 485 -18.46 42.94 -27.80
N GLU A 486 -18.68 42.00 -28.72
CA GLU A 486 -19.11 42.32 -30.08
C GLU A 486 -20.52 42.94 -30.12
N SER A 487 -21.44 42.42 -29.30
CA SER A 487 -22.78 43.00 -29.14
C SER A 487 -22.72 44.45 -28.63
N ASN A 488 -21.88 44.73 -27.63
CA ASN A 488 -21.67 46.09 -27.11
C ASN A 488 -21.02 47.01 -28.16
N ARG A 489 -20.06 46.51 -28.96
CA ARG A 489 -19.48 47.26 -30.07
C ARG A 489 -20.50 47.64 -31.12
N MET A 490 -21.34 46.69 -31.57
CA MET A 490 -22.41 46.93 -32.54
C MET A 490 -23.47 47.92 -32.04
N LEU A 491 -23.88 47.78 -30.76
CA LEU A 491 -24.79 48.72 -30.12
C LEU A 491 -24.17 50.12 -30.01
N GLY A 492 -22.89 50.23 -29.71
CA GLY A 492 -22.16 51.48 -29.71
C GLY A 492 -22.21 52.19 -31.07
N LEU A 493 -21.93 51.47 -32.14
CA LEU A 493 -22.05 51.99 -33.51
C LEU A 493 -23.49 52.46 -33.84
N ALA A 494 -24.50 51.64 -33.49
CA ALA A 494 -25.91 52.01 -33.73
C ALA A 494 -26.29 53.30 -32.97
N PHE A 495 -25.91 53.46 -31.70
CA PHE A 495 -26.14 54.67 -30.93
C PHE A 495 -25.37 55.86 -31.49
N GLN A 496 -24.16 55.66 -31.98
CA GLN A 496 -23.37 56.73 -32.63
C GLN A 496 -24.10 57.22 -33.90
N GLN A 497 -24.59 56.31 -34.76
CA GLN A 497 -25.35 56.66 -35.97
C GLN A 497 -26.66 57.41 -35.65
N GLN A 498 -27.33 57.04 -34.53
CA GLN A 498 -28.52 57.74 -34.04
C GLN A 498 -28.22 59.11 -33.40
N GLY A 499 -26.93 59.45 -33.28
CA GLY A 499 -26.51 60.71 -32.66
C GLY A 499 -26.53 60.66 -31.13
N GLN A 500 -26.75 59.52 -30.49
CA GLN A 500 -26.74 59.31 -29.04
C GLN A 500 -25.36 58.99 -28.56
N LEU A 501 -24.43 59.98 -28.65
CA LEU A 501 -23.00 59.78 -28.50
C LEU A 501 -22.60 59.33 -27.09
N ASP A 502 -23.30 59.77 -26.04
CA ASP A 502 -23.04 59.35 -24.66
C ASP A 502 -23.34 57.85 -24.47
N MET A 503 -24.46 57.38 -25.03
CA MET A 503 -24.77 55.98 -24.97
C MET A 503 -23.84 55.12 -25.82
N ALA A 504 -23.36 55.65 -26.93
CA ALA A 504 -22.36 54.99 -27.75
C ALA A 504 -21.06 54.77 -26.96
N PHE A 505 -20.57 55.80 -26.23
CA PHE A 505 -19.39 55.71 -25.41
C PHE A 505 -19.53 54.68 -24.26
N ASP A 506 -20.68 54.70 -23.58
CA ASP A 506 -20.96 53.72 -22.53
C ASP A 506 -20.92 52.27 -23.04
N LYS A 507 -21.39 52.01 -24.26
CA LYS A 507 -21.36 50.72 -24.89
C LYS A 507 -19.95 50.32 -25.35
N PHE A 508 -19.19 51.22 -25.95
CA PHE A 508 -17.82 50.95 -26.35
C PHE A 508 -16.92 50.66 -25.15
N ARG A 509 -17.12 51.32 -24.00
CA ARG A 509 -16.37 51.05 -22.75
C ARG A 509 -16.60 49.64 -22.18
N LYS A 510 -17.71 48.98 -22.50
CA LYS A 510 -18.06 47.62 -22.10
C LYS A 510 -17.46 46.55 -23.03
N ALA A 511 -16.88 46.96 -24.15
CA ALA A 511 -16.10 46.10 -25.02
C ALA A 511 -14.61 46.20 -24.67
N PRO A 512 -13.85 45.11 -24.71
CA PRO A 512 -12.39 45.15 -24.54
C PRO A 512 -11.76 46.04 -25.60
N LEU A 513 -10.83 46.90 -25.18
CA LEU A 513 -10.08 47.76 -26.11
C LEU A 513 -9.22 46.91 -27.04
N ASN A 514 -9.54 46.92 -28.30
CA ASN A 514 -8.74 46.42 -29.41
C ASN A 514 -8.70 47.47 -30.51
N ASP A 515 -7.98 47.22 -31.59
CA ASP A 515 -7.78 48.21 -32.66
C ASP A 515 -9.12 48.65 -33.29
N GLU A 516 -10.10 47.75 -33.42
CA GLU A 516 -11.44 48.08 -33.96
C GLU A 516 -12.23 48.99 -33.01
N VAL A 517 -12.22 48.65 -31.69
CA VAL A 517 -12.92 49.45 -30.68
C VAL A 517 -12.22 50.80 -30.53
N MET A 518 -10.89 50.85 -30.64
CA MET A 518 -10.10 52.09 -30.67
C MET A 518 -10.52 53.00 -31.85
N GLU A 519 -10.66 52.41 -33.05
CA GLU A 519 -11.16 53.15 -34.23
C GLU A 519 -12.54 53.73 -34.00
N ASN A 520 -13.44 52.92 -33.43
CA ASN A 520 -14.84 53.34 -33.17
C ASN A 520 -14.88 54.47 -32.12
N ILE A 521 -14.10 54.36 -31.01
CA ILE A 521 -14.03 55.42 -30.00
C ILE A 521 -13.34 56.66 -30.54
N TYR A 522 -12.34 56.52 -31.42
CA TYR A 522 -11.69 57.64 -32.08
C TYR A 522 -12.70 58.40 -32.97
N SER A 523 -13.47 57.68 -33.79
CA SER A 523 -14.56 58.27 -34.60
C SER A 523 -15.61 58.98 -33.73
N LEU A 524 -16.00 58.34 -32.60
CA LEU A 524 -16.93 58.94 -31.64
C LEU A 524 -16.39 60.22 -30.99
N ALA A 525 -15.08 60.21 -30.66
CA ALA A 525 -14.43 61.43 -30.11
C ALA A 525 -14.45 62.56 -31.09
N LEU A 526 -14.24 62.30 -32.39
CA LEU A 526 -14.38 63.29 -33.45
C LEU A 526 -15.82 63.82 -33.59
N ASP A 527 -16.84 62.97 -33.42
CA ASP A 527 -18.23 63.38 -33.41
C ASP A 527 -18.56 64.29 -32.21
N PHE A 528 -17.98 64.01 -31.02
CA PHE A 528 -18.07 64.91 -29.88
C PHE A 528 -17.39 66.26 -30.16
N GLU A 529 -16.23 66.28 -30.81
CA GLU A 529 -15.53 67.52 -31.22
C GLU A 529 -16.37 68.32 -32.19
N ARG A 530 -16.96 67.69 -33.20
CA ARG A 530 -17.86 68.34 -34.18
C ARG A 530 -19.08 69.01 -33.53
N ARG A 531 -19.58 68.40 -32.41
CA ARG A 531 -20.70 68.97 -31.63
C ARG A 531 -20.23 69.94 -30.54
N ARG A 532 -18.94 70.31 -30.51
CA ARG A 532 -18.34 71.19 -29.52
C ARG A 532 -18.44 70.67 -28.08
N GLN A 533 -18.56 69.36 -27.89
CA GLN A 533 -18.57 68.71 -26.57
C GLN A 533 -17.16 68.26 -26.19
N PHE A 534 -16.23 69.18 -26.03
CA PHE A 534 -14.82 68.95 -25.89
C PHE A 534 -14.48 68.16 -24.62
N ASN A 535 -15.20 68.35 -23.51
CA ASN A 535 -15.06 67.59 -22.29
C ASN A 535 -15.32 66.09 -22.47
N LYS A 536 -16.29 65.74 -23.35
CA LYS A 536 -16.57 64.33 -23.65
C LYS A 536 -15.60 63.74 -24.68
N ALA A 537 -15.14 64.53 -25.63
CA ALA A 537 -14.07 64.15 -26.54
C ALA A 537 -12.79 63.88 -25.79
N GLU A 538 -12.44 64.73 -24.82
CA GLU A 538 -11.31 64.53 -23.90
C GLU A 538 -11.42 63.20 -23.15
N SER A 539 -12.58 62.88 -22.62
CA SER A 539 -12.85 61.62 -21.91
C SER A 539 -12.67 60.39 -22.82
N CYS A 540 -13.07 60.47 -24.09
CA CYS A 540 -12.85 59.41 -25.07
C CYS A 540 -11.36 59.23 -25.38
N PHE A 541 -10.61 60.33 -25.68
CA PHE A 541 -9.19 60.26 -25.97
C PHE A 541 -8.37 59.82 -24.74
N ARG A 542 -8.75 60.25 -23.56
CA ARG A 542 -8.10 59.81 -22.30
C ARG A 542 -8.30 58.30 -22.09
N TYR A 543 -9.50 57.79 -22.32
CA TYR A 543 -9.77 56.34 -22.22
C TYR A 543 -8.96 55.52 -23.23
N MET A 544 -8.86 56.01 -24.48
CA MET A 544 -8.02 55.40 -25.51
C MET A 544 -6.53 55.43 -25.16
N ALA A 545 -6.05 56.52 -24.60
CA ALA A 545 -4.66 56.70 -24.20
C ALA A 545 -4.21 55.72 -23.08
N THR A 546 -5.16 55.19 -22.29
CA THR A 546 -4.86 54.11 -21.29
C THR A 546 -4.46 52.79 -21.93
N TYR A 547 -4.90 52.56 -23.17
CA TYR A 547 -4.58 51.32 -23.90
C TYR A 547 -3.40 51.51 -24.86
N ASN A 548 -3.43 52.56 -25.70
CA ASN A 548 -2.36 52.89 -26.62
C ASN A 548 -2.25 54.39 -26.80
N PRO A 549 -1.35 55.06 -26.08
CA PRO A 549 -1.15 56.52 -26.16
C PRO A 549 -0.62 57.01 -27.51
N LYS A 550 -0.01 56.11 -28.29
CA LYS A 550 0.53 56.45 -29.64
C LYS A 550 -0.40 56.13 -30.80
N PHE A 551 -1.67 55.79 -30.50
CA PHE A 551 -2.65 55.51 -31.56
C PHE A 551 -3.03 56.78 -32.30
N ARG A 552 -2.68 56.87 -33.59
CA ARG A 552 -2.91 58.06 -34.45
C ARG A 552 -2.38 59.34 -33.80
N ASP A 553 -3.21 60.37 -33.70
CA ASP A 553 -2.92 61.71 -33.16
C ASP A 553 -3.59 61.95 -31.77
N ILE A 554 -3.85 60.87 -31.01
CA ILE A 554 -4.57 60.95 -29.71
C ILE A 554 -3.89 61.93 -28.74
N GLU A 555 -2.60 61.93 -28.63
CA GLU A 555 -1.86 62.78 -27.68
C GLU A 555 -2.07 64.28 -28.01
N GLU A 556 -1.97 64.65 -29.28
CA GLU A 556 -2.23 66.01 -29.75
C GLU A 556 -3.69 66.40 -29.53
N ARG A 557 -4.62 65.51 -29.91
CA ARG A 557 -6.07 65.74 -29.74
C ARG A 557 -6.52 65.80 -28.29
N LEU A 558 -5.96 64.97 -27.44
CA LEU A 558 -6.23 64.97 -25.99
C LEU A 558 -5.81 66.35 -25.39
N ASN A 559 -4.63 66.85 -25.72
CA ASN A 559 -4.15 68.12 -25.25
C ASN A 559 -5.00 69.28 -25.79
N ARG A 560 -5.41 69.21 -27.06
CA ARG A 560 -6.30 70.21 -27.69
C ARG A 560 -7.71 70.16 -27.08
N ALA A 561 -8.30 68.98 -26.90
CA ALA A 561 -9.63 68.81 -26.28
C ALA A 561 -9.64 69.33 -24.84
N LYS A 562 -8.55 69.07 -24.09
CA LYS A 562 -8.36 69.57 -22.74
C LYS A 562 -8.27 71.10 -22.70
N ALA A 563 -7.48 71.74 -23.54
CA ALA A 563 -7.38 73.17 -23.62
C ALA A 563 -8.71 73.84 -23.99
N LEU A 564 -9.46 73.25 -24.92
CA LEU A 564 -10.79 73.75 -25.32
C LEU A 564 -11.87 73.48 -24.26
N SER A 565 -11.79 72.39 -23.48
CA SER A 565 -12.70 72.10 -22.38
C SER A 565 -12.52 73.08 -21.23
N GLU A 566 -11.27 73.42 -20.90
CA GLU A 566 -10.93 74.43 -19.90
C GLU A 566 -11.36 75.84 -20.32
N THR A 567 -11.26 76.19 -21.61
CA THR A 567 -11.68 77.50 -22.13
C THR A 567 -13.22 77.68 -22.07
N ILE A 568 -14.02 76.63 -22.22
CA ILE A 568 -15.48 76.68 -22.09
C ILE A 568 -15.94 76.85 -20.65
N ILE A 569 -15.23 76.22 -19.70
CA ILE A 569 -15.49 76.34 -18.26
C ILE A 569 -15.23 77.77 -17.77
N LEU A 570 -14.25 78.44 -18.33
CA LEU A 570 -13.96 79.85 -18.02
C LEU A 570 -14.84 80.87 -18.79
N GLY A 571 -15.50 80.44 -19.89
CA GLY A 571 -16.24 81.32 -20.79
C GLY A 571 -17.75 81.52 -20.52
N GLY A 572 -18.29 80.98 -19.44
CA GLY A 572 -19.77 80.91 -19.15
C GLY A 572 -20.30 81.98 -18.19
N SER A 573 -19.83 83.24 -18.18
CA SER A 573 -20.63 84.34 -17.61
C SER A 573 -20.23 85.70 -18.18
N SER A 574 -21.16 86.27 -18.91
CA SER A 574 -21.43 87.69 -19.17
C SER A 574 -20.45 88.52 -19.96
N ALA A 575 -21.08 89.12 -21.00
CA ALA A 575 -20.60 90.27 -21.75
C ALA A 575 -20.09 91.40 -20.88
N ALA A 576 -18.93 91.95 -21.22
CA ALA A 576 -18.66 93.36 -21.52
C ALA A 576 -17.15 93.69 -21.41
N ARG A 577 -16.63 94.13 -22.55
CA ARG A 577 -15.62 95.18 -22.78
C ARG A 577 -14.39 95.35 -21.89
N THR A 578 -13.31 95.35 -22.61
CA THR A 578 -12.16 96.24 -22.57
C THR A 578 -11.01 96.02 -21.64
N ASN A 579 -9.84 95.95 -22.33
CA ASN A 579 -8.53 96.45 -22.00
C ASN A 579 -7.69 95.93 -20.81
N ALA A 580 -6.64 95.34 -21.25
CA ALA A 580 -5.29 95.58 -20.74
C ALA A 580 -5.03 95.47 -19.24
N SER A 581 -4.04 94.73 -19.01
CA SER A 581 -3.00 94.82 -17.98
C SER A 581 -3.02 93.75 -16.86
N THR A 582 -1.91 93.14 -16.81
CA THR A 582 -1.30 92.40 -15.71
C THR A 582 -1.84 92.81 -14.36
N MET A 583 -2.46 91.90 -13.64
CA MET A 583 -2.59 92.04 -12.20
C MET A 583 -2.35 90.70 -11.53
N VAL A 584 -1.26 90.66 -10.81
CA VAL A 584 -0.90 89.71 -9.77
C VAL A 584 -2.03 89.77 -8.72
N LEU A 585 -2.78 88.69 -8.51
CA LEU A 585 -3.65 88.58 -7.38
C LEU A 585 -3.02 87.65 -6.34
N GLN A 586 -2.57 88.30 -5.29
CA GLN A 586 -2.30 87.72 -3.99
C GLN A 586 -3.59 87.25 -3.35
N GLY A 587 -3.57 86.05 -2.82
CA GLY A 587 -4.32 85.62 -1.64
C GLY A 587 -5.84 85.51 -1.77
N GLY A 588 -6.34 84.48 -2.30
CA GLY A 588 -7.70 83.97 -2.03
C GLY A 588 -7.65 82.60 -1.33
N ALA A 589 -8.17 82.55 -0.14
CA ALA A 589 -8.23 81.33 0.62
C ALA A 589 -8.90 80.20 -0.18
N GLN A 590 -8.18 79.18 -0.54
CA GLN A 590 -8.75 77.91 -1.06
C GLN A 590 -9.62 77.34 0.03
N GLU A 591 -10.95 77.32 -0.19
CA GLU A 591 -11.84 76.52 0.65
C GLU A 591 -11.45 75.09 0.51
N LYS A 592 -11.03 74.46 1.63
CA LYS A 592 -10.64 73.08 1.69
C LYS A 592 -11.89 72.21 1.51
N PRO A 593 -11.82 71.12 0.76
CA PRO A 593 -12.99 70.24 0.49
C PRO A 593 -13.59 69.71 1.80
N MET A 594 -14.92 69.67 1.83
CA MET A 594 -15.70 69.18 2.99
C MET A 594 -16.23 67.76 2.72
N LEU A 595 -16.05 66.85 3.68
CA LEU A 595 -16.70 65.55 3.70
C LEU A 595 -17.71 65.52 4.88
N GLY A 596 -19.00 65.70 4.55
CA GLY A 596 -20.01 65.93 5.55
C GLY A 596 -19.72 67.24 6.34
N ARG A 597 -19.61 67.18 7.66
CA ARG A 597 -19.28 68.35 8.52
C ARG A 597 -17.77 68.59 8.71
N TYR A 598 -16.94 67.70 8.20
CA TYR A 598 -15.48 67.70 8.44
C TYR A 598 -14.72 68.31 7.25
N GLN A 599 -13.81 69.22 7.52
CA GLN A 599 -12.92 69.78 6.54
C GLN A 599 -11.71 68.85 6.31
N VAL A 600 -11.51 68.43 5.07
CA VAL A 600 -10.44 67.50 4.71
C VAL A 600 -9.12 68.23 4.48
N ASP A 601 -8.05 67.80 5.16
CA ASP A 601 -6.73 68.40 5.02
C ASP A 601 -5.84 67.61 4.05
N LYS A 602 -5.76 66.28 4.17
CA LYS A 602 -4.90 65.43 3.32
C LYS A 602 -5.36 63.97 3.34
N GLU A 603 -5.01 63.21 2.32
CA GLU A 603 -5.10 61.75 2.30
C GLU A 603 -4.00 61.16 3.20
N LEU A 604 -4.40 60.26 4.14
CA LEU A 604 -3.49 59.56 5.05
C LEU A 604 -3.13 58.17 4.56
N GLY A 605 -3.96 57.53 3.74
CA GLY A 605 -3.70 56.23 3.15
C GLY A 605 -4.86 55.71 2.33
N LYS A 606 -4.56 54.82 1.39
CA LYS A 606 -5.54 54.13 0.53
C LYS A 606 -5.34 52.64 0.64
N GLY A 607 -6.39 51.89 0.98
CA GLY A 607 -6.38 50.45 1.11
C GLY A 607 -7.50 49.79 0.31
N ALA A 608 -7.55 48.46 0.32
CA ALA A 608 -8.55 47.67 -0.42
C ALA A 608 -10.00 47.99 -0.03
N MET A 609 -10.24 48.50 1.18
CA MET A 609 -11.58 48.79 1.71
C MET A 609 -11.95 50.28 1.68
N GLY A 610 -11.16 51.16 1.08
CA GLY A 610 -11.43 52.59 0.98
C GLY A 610 -10.25 53.50 1.26
N VAL A 611 -10.52 54.82 1.36
CA VAL A 611 -9.48 55.85 1.56
C VAL A 611 -9.69 56.51 2.93
N VAL A 612 -8.59 56.73 3.65
CA VAL A 612 -8.57 57.45 4.92
C VAL A 612 -8.02 58.85 4.74
N TYR A 613 -8.82 59.86 5.10
CA TYR A 613 -8.43 61.25 5.06
C TYR A 613 -8.18 61.81 6.45
N GLY A 614 -7.19 62.62 6.61
CA GLY A 614 -7.03 63.50 7.77
C GLY A 614 -7.84 64.77 7.59
N GLY A 615 -8.67 65.06 8.57
CA GLY A 615 -9.51 66.27 8.51
C GLY A 615 -9.70 66.90 9.87
N LYS A 616 -10.40 68.05 9.92
CA LYS A 616 -10.66 68.81 11.16
C LYS A 616 -12.18 69.12 11.24
N ASP A 617 -12.74 68.95 12.45
CA ASP A 617 -14.10 69.42 12.69
C ASP A 617 -14.07 70.96 12.90
N PRO A 618 -14.66 71.74 11.98
CA PRO A 618 -14.58 73.20 12.06
C PRO A 618 -15.35 73.77 13.28
N LYS A 619 -16.31 73.04 13.89
CA LYS A 619 -17.06 73.52 15.05
C LYS A 619 -16.31 73.37 16.35
N ILE A 620 -15.50 72.33 16.49
CA ILE A 620 -14.79 72.02 17.76
C ILE A 620 -13.27 72.03 17.60
N GLY A 621 -12.76 72.25 16.39
CA GLY A 621 -11.33 72.36 16.12
C GLY A 621 -10.52 71.06 16.28
N ARG A 622 -11.14 69.90 16.39
CA ARG A 622 -10.51 68.61 16.63
C ARG A 622 -10.07 67.97 15.33
N VAL A 623 -8.86 67.41 15.31
CA VAL A 623 -8.36 66.61 14.18
C VAL A 623 -8.94 65.24 14.25
N VAL A 624 -9.45 64.74 13.12
CA VAL A 624 -10.12 63.41 12.95
C VAL A 624 -9.59 62.70 11.71
N ALA A 625 -9.60 61.36 11.80
CA ALA A 625 -9.38 60.53 10.62
C ALA A 625 -10.77 60.11 10.04
N ILE A 626 -10.98 60.40 8.77
CA ILE A 626 -12.24 60.13 8.07
C ILE A 626 -11.98 58.97 7.11
N LYS A 627 -12.57 57.84 7.40
CA LYS A 627 -12.50 56.66 6.50
C LYS A 627 -13.71 56.65 5.56
N THR A 628 -13.45 56.73 4.25
CA THR A 628 -14.48 56.55 3.24
C THR A 628 -14.43 55.11 2.72
N MET A 629 -15.56 54.43 2.73
CA MET A 629 -15.72 53.12 2.12
C MET A 629 -16.56 53.23 0.86
N ALA A 630 -16.13 52.59 -0.23
CA ALA A 630 -16.96 52.43 -1.40
C ALA A 630 -17.97 51.31 -1.10
N LEU A 631 -19.23 51.68 -0.94
CA LEU A 631 -20.36 50.74 -0.89
C LEU A 631 -20.55 50.17 -2.32
N SER A 632 -19.78 49.10 -2.66
CA SER A 632 -20.12 48.31 -3.84
C SER A 632 -21.32 47.42 -3.54
N ALA A 633 -22.13 47.13 -4.55
CA ALA A 633 -23.37 46.34 -4.42
C ALA A 633 -23.17 44.83 -4.08
N GLU A 634 -22.00 44.50 -3.53
CA GLU A 634 -21.58 43.12 -3.20
C GLU A 634 -21.59 42.81 -1.69
N PHE A 635 -21.95 43.76 -0.84
CA PHE A 635 -22.06 43.49 0.60
C PHE A 635 -23.47 43.04 0.96
N GLU A 636 -23.58 41.88 1.64
CA GLU A 636 -24.85 41.41 2.20
C GLU A 636 -25.34 42.35 3.31
N ALA A 637 -26.66 42.40 3.54
CA ALA A 637 -27.31 43.35 4.43
C ALA A 637 -26.79 43.27 5.90
N GLU A 638 -26.26 42.11 6.35
CA GLU A 638 -25.70 41.90 7.66
C GLU A 638 -24.32 42.55 7.83
N GLU A 639 -23.48 42.54 6.81
CA GLU A 639 -22.14 43.18 6.83
C GLU A 639 -22.22 44.71 6.84
N LEU A 640 -23.31 45.30 6.30
CA LEU A 640 -23.58 46.73 6.31
C LEU A 640 -23.95 47.28 7.70
N VAL A 641 -24.46 46.43 8.59
CA VAL A 641 -24.81 46.82 9.98
C VAL A 641 -23.55 46.84 10.84
N GLU A 642 -22.66 45.86 10.67
CA GLU A 642 -21.39 45.77 11.40
C GLU A 642 -20.39 46.86 11.00
N ALA A 643 -20.45 47.38 9.78
CA ALA A 643 -19.60 48.47 9.33
C ALA A 643 -20.11 49.87 9.78
N LYS A 644 -21.31 49.98 10.37
CA LYS A 644 -21.87 51.22 10.89
C LYS A 644 -21.66 51.44 12.41
N GLU A 645 -21.30 50.38 13.13
CA GLU A 645 -20.84 50.48 14.52
C GLU A 645 -19.33 50.80 14.58
#